data_0f30bb2768de35363137af9be18b994d
#
_entry.id   0f30bb2768de35363137af9be18b994d
#
_cell.length_a   1.000
_cell.length_b   1.000
_cell.length_c   1.000
_cell.angle_alpha   90.00
_cell.angle_beta   90.00
_cell.angle_gamma   90.00
#
_symmetry.space_group_name_H-M   'P 1'
#
loop_
_entity.id
_entity.type
_entity.pdbx_description
1 polymer ?
#
loop_
_entity_poly.entity_id
_entity_poly.type
_entity_poly.pdbx_seq_one_letter_code
_entity_poly.pdbx_strand_id
1 'polypeptide(L)'
;MTWAPEAAARRGAAEPRPPGAATEAAGHTRLQMLRLLDSSPRGLVEKEAEERLLHWGENTPPEPAALPWIRRFGRGLRDPFTAVLLCLALVSAAVASWGIACVILFLVGVSCGLRATSEYRADASAASLCDRLPATATVQRRPGPDAAPRVREIPSWELVPGDVVRLGPGDVVPADIRLLRAARFHVHQAALTGESAPVAKYPVDAPPAHEKTTLPARSHLVFQGSSVVSGSGVGLVVATGADTQYAGHGPQRDGATGRRTAFDRSVHRIAWILIRFMLLTPPLVLLANALLRDRGLETLPFAVAVAVSLTPEMLPVIVTTALARGATGLARDRNVIVRRLSALHDLGAMDVLCTDKTGTLTQDRPVVAGYLDAEGRPAAQVLHWGAVNSLWTLQLADPPAPDPLDDAVLEAAEGMHTALLRYEGVAALPFDPERRIATAVVGDPGRPGTHTVVVKGAVGAVLDRCTRLLGPDGEEPLDAPGRDLLAALADQQAGQGLRLLAVARAERPARLGPYAHPDEHGLTFLGLLAFHDHATRTAGPALAELAERGVTVKVLTGDHAATAARACRDLGLAPGTVVDADRIDGLSDGELAELATATTVFARCTPTHKARIVRALGDAGHVTGYLGDGLNDLPALRAADVALAPQGAVDVTRQSADVVLAAKDLTAIGHAITTGRYSSSNITTYLHITLSSNLGNVVAMLTAALLLPFLPMLPAQVLAQNLCFDAAQLSLAFDRPSPAALRRPRALHPRDFLRFVTGFGALNAVADLATFAVLVWAVQQTDSGQQAAFHTGWFTENLLTQALVMLMLRTACAPREGRAPLPLRLAAAALAAIGLALPLSPLGSALGMSSLPPTYYLILAAVLALYAAALALARNRYRRRTTG
;
A
#
# COMPACT_ATOMS: atom_id res chain seq x y z
N MET A 1 32.11 -9.06 0.28
CA MET A 1 32.14 -10.41 0.84
C MET A 1 30.77 -11.00 0.60
N THR A 2 30.70 -11.92 -0.32
CA THR A 2 29.53 -12.60 -0.86
C THR A 2 29.15 -13.73 0.10
N TRP A 3 27.99 -13.60 0.75
CA TRP A 3 27.39 -14.73 1.47
C TRP A 3 26.33 -15.33 0.55
N ALA A 4 26.63 -16.49 -0.01
CA ALA A 4 25.74 -17.27 -0.86
C ALA A 4 24.80 -18.13 0.00
N PRO A 5 23.59 -18.43 -0.45
CA PRO A 5 22.63 -19.25 0.27
C PRO A 5 22.93 -20.74 0.04
N GLU A 6 23.84 -21.32 0.80
CA GLU A 6 24.09 -22.78 0.82
C GLU A 6 23.24 -23.53 1.87
N ALA A 7 22.39 -22.82 2.63
CA ALA A 7 21.56 -23.42 3.67
C ALA A 7 20.31 -24.17 3.18
N ALA A 8 19.93 -24.01 1.90
CA ALA A 8 18.73 -24.65 1.37
C ALA A 8 18.89 -26.12 0.92
N ALA A 9 20.10 -26.65 0.93
CA ALA A 9 20.39 -28.01 0.38
C ALA A 9 20.56 -29.12 1.44
N ARG A 10 20.40 -28.83 2.73
CA ARG A 10 20.45 -29.83 3.79
C ARG A 10 19.11 -30.01 4.49
N ARG A 11 18.03 -30.20 3.74
CA ARG A 11 16.82 -30.82 4.29
C ARG A 11 17.01 -32.36 4.18
N GLY A 12 17.64 -32.91 5.20
CA GLY A 12 17.47 -34.35 5.48
C GLY A 12 15.98 -34.62 5.63
N ALA A 13 15.50 -35.74 5.12
CA ALA A 13 14.12 -36.17 5.26
C ALA A 13 13.72 -36.10 6.74
N ALA A 14 13.01 -35.05 7.12
CA ALA A 14 12.38 -34.96 8.43
C ALA A 14 11.32 -36.06 8.47
N GLU A 15 11.32 -36.85 9.51
CA GLU A 15 10.24 -37.81 9.80
C GLU A 15 8.89 -37.06 9.65
N PRO A 16 7.86 -37.73 9.09
CA PRO A 16 6.56 -37.12 8.91
C PRO A 16 6.04 -36.69 10.28
N ARG A 17 5.94 -35.35 10.47
CA ARG A 17 5.36 -34.73 11.65
C ARG A 17 3.90 -35.14 11.77
N PRO A 18 3.41 -35.45 12.99
CA PRO A 18 2.01 -35.82 13.15
C PRO A 18 1.12 -34.66 12.69
N PRO A 19 0.16 -34.89 11.79
CA PRO A 19 -0.78 -33.89 11.39
C PRO A 19 -1.71 -33.58 12.58
N GLY A 20 -1.58 -32.45 13.23
CA GLY A 20 -2.60 -32.00 14.14
C GLY A 20 -2.20 -31.40 15.47
N ALA A 21 -1.05 -30.70 15.57
CA ALA A 21 -0.69 -30.01 16.83
C ALA A 21 -1.82 -29.12 17.37
N ALA A 22 -2.53 -28.38 16.49
CA ALA A 22 -3.70 -27.62 16.87
C ALA A 22 -4.92 -28.49 17.22
N THR A 23 -5.07 -29.64 16.59
CA THR A 23 -6.15 -30.62 16.90
C THR A 23 -5.90 -31.26 18.24
N GLU A 24 -4.66 -31.64 18.54
CA GLU A 24 -4.26 -32.15 19.86
C GLU A 24 -4.45 -31.09 20.94
N ALA A 25 -4.03 -29.85 20.69
CA ALA A 25 -4.21 -28.72 21.58
C ALA A 25 -5.68 -28.44 21.91
N ALA A 26 -6.58 -28.79 21.01
CA ALA A 26 -8.02 -28.65 21.19
C ALA A 26 -8.61 -29.59 22.21
N GLY A 27 -8.03 -30.75 22.40
CA GLY A 27 -8.53 -31.79 23.32
C GLY A 27 -7.86 -31.82 24.69
N HIS A 28 -6.70 -31.16 24.85
CA HIS A 28 -5.93 -31.22 26.10
C HIS A 28 -6.24 -30.07 27.04
N THR A 29 -6.08 -30.28 28.38
CA THR A 29 -6.15 -29.19 29.37
C THR A 29 -4.91 -28.25 29.27
N ARG A 30 -4.97 -27.09 29.87
CA ARG A 30 -3.84 -26.13 29.92
C ARG A 30 -2.58 -26.79 30.49
N LEU A 31 -2.72 -27.56 31.59
CA LEU A 31 -1.60 -28.23 32.25
C LEU A 31 -1.03 -29.37 31.42
N GLN A 32 -1.88 -30.14 30.72
CA GLN A 32 -1.44 -31.19 29.82
C GLN A 32 -0.62 -30.61 28.66
N MET A 33 -1.06 -29.49 28.05
CA MET A 33 -0.31 -28.82 26.98
C MET A 33 1.04 -28.29 27.45
N LEU A 34 1.10 -27.67 28.63
CA LEU A 34 2.36 -27.20 29.19
C LEU A 34 3.35 -28.38 29.41
N ARG A 35 2.85 -29.51 29.89
CA ARG A 35 3.67 -30.74 30.05
C ARG A 35 4.09 -31.33 28.70
N LEU A 36 3.17 -31.43 27.74
CA LEU A 36 3.44 -31.98 26.42
C LEU A 36 4.54 -31.20 25.68
N LEU A 37 4.53 -29.89 25.83
CA LEU A 37 5.50 -29.02 25.20
C LEU A 37 6.70 -28.67 26.11
N ASP A 38 6.82 -29.37 27.25
CA ASP A 38 7.87 -29.16 28.26
C ASP A 38 8.10 -27.66 28.53
N SER A 39 7.01 -26.96 28.86
CA SER A 39 6.99 -25.50 29.05
C SER A 39 6.35 -25.14 30.39
N SER A 40 6.45 -23.88 30.77
CA SER A 40 5.88 -23.35 31.99
C SER A 40 5.10 -22.04 31.74
N PRO A 41 4.15 -21.66 32.62
CA PRO A 41 3.50 -20.36 32.52
C PRO A 41 4.47 -19.17 32.65
N ARG A 42 5.68 -19.41 33.12
CA ARG A 42 6.77 -18.42 33.22
C ARG A 42 7.55 -18.25 31.89
N GLY A 43 7.25 -19.07 30.88
CA GLY A 43 7.95 -19.13 29.58
C GLY A 43 9.16 -20.07 29.57
N LEU A 44 9.73 -20.28 28.37
CA LEU A 44 10.92 -21.07 28.13
C LEU A 44 12.19 -20.35 28.64
N VAL A 45 13.24 -21.13 28.87
CA VAL A 45 14.59 -20.58 29.05
C VAL A 45 15.14 -20.19 27.66
N GLU A 46 15.88 -19.09 27.57
CA GLU A 46 16.38 -18.55 26.30
C GLU A 46 17.16 -19.60 25.49
N LYS A 47 18.09 -20.29 26.16
CA LYS A 47 18.89 -21.35 25.53
C LYS A 47 18.05 -22.50 24.99
N GLU A 48 16.99 -22.86 25.70
CA GLU A 48 16.06 -23.89 25.28
C GLU A 48 15.25 -23.44 24.06
N ALA A 49 14.84 -22.17 23.99
CA ALA A 49 14.17 -21.62 22.82
C ALA A 49 15.07 -21.62 21.58
N GLU A 50 16.37 -21.30 21.74
CA GLU A 50 17.36 -21.39 20.64
C GLU A 50 17.55 -22.81 20.15
N GLU A 51 17.65 -23.81 21.07
CA GLU A 51 17.75 -25.23 20.71
C GLU A 51 16.49 -25.71 19.97
N ARG A 52 15.31 -25.27 20.41
CA ARG A 52 14.05 -25.58 19.75
C ARG A 52 13.96 -24.93 18.37
N LEU A 53 14.45 -23.70 18.19
CA LEU A 53 14.49 -23.04 16.89
C LEU A 53 15.33 -23.83 15.88
N LEU A 54 16.44 -24.40 16.32
CA LEU A 54 17.26 -25.27 15.47
C LEU A 54 16.53 -26.59 15.10
N HIS A 55 15.70 -27.12 16.01
CA HIS A 55 14.97 -28.37 15.81
C HIS A 55 13.68 -28.18 14.97
N TRP A 56 12.86 -27.20 15.31
CA TRP A 56 11.55 -26.95 14.67
C TRP A 56 11.66 -26.07 13.42
N GLY A 57 12.74 -25.29 13.28
CA GLY A 57 12.93 -24.31 12.22
C GLY A 57 12.20 -23.02 12.50
N GLU A 58 12.35 -22.07 11.59
CA GLU A 58 11.76 -20.74 11.68
C GLU A 58 10.24 -20.78 11.54
N ASN A 59 9.53 -19.93 12.30
CA ASN A 59 8.09 -19.72 12.18
C ASN A 59 7.76 -18.83 10.96
N THR A 60 8.11 -19.30 9.79
CA THR A 60 7.76 -18.68 8.51
C THR A 60 6.62 -19.47 7.88
N PRO A 61 5.44 -18.88 7.64
CA PRO A 61 4.40 -19.55 6.88
C PRO A 61 4.96 -19.91 5.50
N PRO A 62 4.56 -21.05 4.93
CA PRO A 62 5.01 -21.41 3.59
C PRO A 62 4.56 -20.32 2.64
N GLU A 63 5.51 -19.52 2.19
CA GLU A 63 5.23 -18.55 1.13
C GLU A 63 4.71 -19.33 -0.09
N PRO A 64 3.66 -18.81 -0.77
CA PRO A 64 3.29 -19.35 -2.06
C PRO A 64 4.53 -19.22 -2.94
N ALA A 65 5.14 -20.37 -3.26
CA ALA A 65 6.38 -20.42 -4.01
C ALA A 65 6.27 -19.47 -5.19
N ALA A 66 7.17 -18.49 -5.24
CA ALA A 66 7.21 -17.52 -6.33
C ALA A 66 7.10 -18.31 -7.63
N LEU A 67 6.13 -17.98 -8.47
CA LEU A 67 5.86 -18.75 -9.68
C LEU A 67 7.18 -18.94 -10.46
N PRO A 68 7.62 -20.18 -10.73
CA PRO A 68 8.87 -20.41 -11.42
C PRO A 68 8.82 -19.73 -12.79
N TRP A 69 9.95 -19.31 -13.29
CA TRP A 69 10.09 -18.58 -14.55
C TRP A 69 9.33 -19.24 -15.70
N ILE A 70 9.38 -20.59 -15.76
CA ILE A 70 8.67 -21.41 -16.77
C ILE A 70 7.15 -21.25 -16.73
N ARG A 71 6.55 -21.14 -15.52
CA ARG A 71 5.10 -20.92 -15.39
C ARG A 71 4.71 -19.49 -15.76
N ARG A 72 5.59 -18.52 -15.52
CA ARG A 72 5.41 -17.11 -15.97
C ARG A 72 5.48 -17.02 -17.48
N PHE A 73 6.46 -17.68 -18.08
CA PHE A 73 6.57 -17.81 -19.53
C PHE A 73 5.29 -18.43 -20.13
N GLY A 74 4.83 -19.56 -19.59
CA GLY A 74 3.57 -20.20 -19.98
C GLY A 74 2.32 -19.33 -19.81
N ARG A 75 2.30 -18.46 -18.79
CA ARG A 75 1.23 -17.45 -18.60
C ARG A 75 1.32 -16.38 -19.68
N GLY A 76 2.53 -15.93 -20.05
CA GLY A 76 2.75 -15.01 -21.16
C GLY A 76 2.20 -15.54 -22.48
N LEU A 77 2.30 -16.83 -22.75
CA LEU A 77 1.72 -17.46 -23.95
C LEU A 77 0.18 -17.43 -24.00
N ARG A 78 -0.48 -17.33 -22.86
CA ARG A 78 -1.96 -17.22 -22.74
C ARG A 78 -2.47 -15.77 -22.82
N ASP A 79 -1.57 -14.80 -22.93
CA ASP A 79 -1.95 -13.40 -23.11
C ASP A 79 -2.72 -13.27 -24.45
N PRO A 80 -3.83 -12.51 -24.52
CA PRO A 80 -4.60 -12.33 -25.74
C PRO A 80 -3.78 -11.86 -26.94
N PHE A 81 -2.81 -10.98 -26.73
CA PHE A 81 -1.93 -10.49 -27.77
C PHE A 81 -0.97 -11.58 -28.30
N THR A 82 -0.38 -12.34 -27.39
CA THR A 82 0.49 -13.47 -27.74
C THR A 82 -0.31 -14.58 -28.44
N ALA A 83 -1.56 -14.81 -28.02
CA ALA A 83 -2.46 -15.77 -28.68
C ALA A 83 -2.73 -15.39 -30.14
N VAL A 84 -2.94 -14.10 -30.43
CA VAL A 84 -3.11 -13.60 -31.82
C VAL A 84 -1.84 -13.83 -32.64
N LEU A 85 -0.64 -13.58 -32.05
CA LEU A 85 0.64 -13.86 -32.72
C LEU A 85 0.82 -15.35 -33.03
N LEU A 86 0.46 -16.23 -32.08
CA LEU A 86 0.50 -17.69 -32.29
C LEU A 86 -0.49 -18.14 -33.37
N CYS A 87 -1.69 -17.57 -33.41
CA CYS A 87 -2.65 -17.81 -34.49
C CYS A 87 -2.07 -17.36 -35.84
N LEU A 88 -1.38 -16.20 -35.87
CA LEU A 88 -0.71 -15.73 -37.10
C LEU A 88 0.41 -16.66 -37.52
N ALA A 89 1.23 -17.15 -36.60
CA ALA A 89 2.25 -18.14 -36.93
C ALA A 89 1.66 -19.41 -37.54
N LEU A 90 0.53 -19.87 -36.99
CA LEU A 90 -0.19 -21.04 -37.48
C LEU A 90 -0.76 -20.82 -38.90
N VAL A 91 -1.38 -19.66 -39.14
CA VAL A 91 -1.89 -19.24 -40.45
C VAL A 91 -0.72 -19.16 -41.45
N SER A 92 0.41 -18.54 -41.07
CA SER A 92 1.59 -18.44 -41.92
C SER A 92 2.18 -19.81 -42.29
N ALA A 93 2.18 -20.75 -41.33
CA ALA A 93 2.61 -22.13 -41.58
C ALA A 93 1.62 -22.89 -42.51
N ALA A 94 0.28 -22.68 -42.31
CA ALA A 94 -0.75 -23.27 -43.18
C ALA A 94 -0.66 -22.80 -44.64
N VAL A 95 -0.21 -21.57 -44.86
CA VAL A 95 0.06 -20.98 -46.22
C VAL A 95 1.48 -21.32 -46.72
N ALA A 96 2.14 -22.33 -46.11
CA ALA A 96 3.48 -22.79 -46.43
C ALA A 96 4.60 -21.71 -46.34
N SER A 97 4.35 -20.63 -45.58
CA SER A 97 5.32 -19.56 -45.32
C SER A 97 6.14 -19.84 -44.05
N TRP A 98 6.88 -20.95 -44.01
CA TRP A 98 7.62 -21.46 -42.88
C TRP A 98 8.63 -20.46 -42.28
N GLY A 99 9.32 -19.67 -43.12
CA GLY A 99 10.26 -18.66 -42.66
C GLY A 99 9.58 -17.58 -41.81
N ILE A 100 8.39 -17.11 -42.22
CA ILE A 100 7.61 -16.11 -41.47
C ILE A 100 7.09 -16.72 -40.17
N ALA A 101 6.58 -17.95 -40.18
CA ALA A 101 6.12 -18.65 -38.99
C ALA A 101 7.24 -18.82 -37.96
N CYS A 102 8.44 -19.21 -38.36
CA CYS A 102 9.61 -19.33 -37.48
C CYS A 102 10.01 -17.98 -36.87
N VAL A 103 10.02 -16.90 -37.66
CA VAL A 103 10.33 -15.56 -37.13
C VAL A 103 9.29 -15.12 -36.09
N ILE A 104 8.02 -15.31 -36.37
CA ILE A 104 6.95 -14.97 -35.41
C ILE A 104 7.12 -15.77 -34.11
N LEU A 105 7.34 -17.08 -34.19
CA LEU A 105 7.55 -17.93 -33.01
C LEU A 105 8.79 -17.50 -32.20
N PHE A 106 9.87 -17.16 -32.87
CA PHE A 106 11.09 -16.63 -32.25
C PHE A 106 10.79 -15.32 -31.50
N LEU A 107 10.08 -14.39 -32.14
CA LEU A 107 9.70 -13.11 -31.54
C LEU A 107 8.78 -13.28 -30.32
N VAL A 108 7.79 -14.18 -30.41
CA VAL A 108 6.94 -14.56 -29.28
C VAL A 108 7.79 -15.12 -28.14
N GLY A 109 8.74 -16.00 -28.44
CA GLY A 109 9.65 -16.56 -27.44
C GLY A 109 10.47 -15.49 -26.74
N VAL A 110 11.05 -14.55 -27.49
CA VAL A 110 11.83 -13.43 -26.95
C VAL A 110 10.96 -12.50 -26.10
N SER A 111 9.80 -12.09 -26.60
CA SER A 111 8.85 -11.21 -25.88
C SER A 111 8.38 -11.84 -24.56
N CYS A 112 7.92 -13.09 -24.60
CA CYS A 112 7.52 -13.83 -23.39
C CYS A 112 8.68 -14.03 -22.41
N GLY A 113 9.91 -14.27 -22.93
CA GLY A 113 11.11 -14.41 -22.12
C GLY A 113 11.50 -13.12 -21.41
N LEU A 114 11.48 -11.99 -22.10
CA LEU A 114 11.74 -10.67 -21.54
C LEU A 114 10.70 -10.31 -20.45
N ARG A 115 9.42 -10.57 -20.74
CA ARG A 115 8.32 -10.34 -19.78
C ARG A 115 8.47 -11.20 -18.55
N ALA A 116 8.66 -12.51 -18.69
CA ALA A 116 8.85 -13.44 -17.58
C ALA A 116 10.06 -13.07 -16.70
N THR A 117 11.17 -12.64 -17.31
CA THR A 117 12.38 -12.20 -16.60
C THR A 117 12.15 -10.89 -15.84
N SER A 118 11.43 -9.95 -16.45
CA SER A 118 11.11 -8.67 -15.82
C SER A 118 10.16 -8.84 -14.63
N GLU A 119 9.09 -9.65 -14.79
CA GLU A 119 8.18 -9.98 -13.71
C GLU A 119 8.88 -10.72 -12.56
N TYR A 120 9.78 -11.68 -12.89
CA TYR A 120 10.56 -12.38 -11.89
C TYR A 120 11.45 -11.43 -11.07
N ARG A 121 12.17 -10.52 -11.74
CA ARG A 121 13.02 -9.52 -11.07
C ARG A 121 12.21 -8.52 -10.23
N ALA A 122 11.06 -8.09 -10.72
CA ALA A 122 10.19 -7.17 -9.98
C ALA A 122 9.65 -7.80 -8.71
N ASP A 123 9.17 -9.06 -8.78
CA ASP A 123 8.67 -9.79 -7.61
C ASP A 123 9.79 -10.10 -6.61
N ALA A 124 10.97 -10.48 -7.07
CA ALA A 124 12.14 -10.69 -6.21
C ALA A 124 12.56 -9.39 -5.48
N SER A 125 12.50 -8.24 -6.18
CA SER A 125 12.76 -6.94 -5.57
C SER A 125 11.69 -6.58 -4.54
N ALA A 126 10.41 -6.84 -4.83
CA ALA A 126 9.32 -6.58 -3.90
C ALA A 126 9.41 -7.45 -2.64
N ALA A 127 9.72 -8.75 -2.79
CA ALA A 127 9.92 -9.66 -1.67
C ALA A 127 11.06 -9.19 -0.76
N SER A 128 12.23 -8.83 -1.33
CA SER A 128 13.38 -8.34 -0.56
C SER A 128 13.11 -7.02 0.18
N LEU A 129 12.11 -6.25 -0.24
CA LEU A 129 11.70 -5.03 0.46
C LEU A 129 10.77 -5.35 1.65
N CYS A 130 9.89 -6.35 1.52
CA CYS A 130 9.02 -6.80 2.59
C CYS A 130 9.81 -7.44 3.75
N ASP A 131 10.92 -8.15 3.47
CA ASP A 131 11.80 -8.76 4.47
C ASP A 131 12.45 -7.72 5.41
N ARG A 132 12.48 -6.45 5.04
CA ARG A 132 13.01 -5.36 5.89
C ARG A 132 12.08 -4.93 7.02
N LEU A 133 10.85 -5.41 7.05
CA LEU A 133 9.87 -5.18 8.11
C LEU A 133 9.48 -6.52 8.73
N PRO A 134 10.30 -7.12 9.60
CA PRO A 134 9.94 -8.35 10.27
C PRO A 134 8.69 -8.11 11.13
N ALA A 135 7.73 -9.00 11.06
CA ALA A 135 6.68 -9.08 12.05
C ALA A 135 7.33 -9.44 13.39
N THR A 136 6.90 -8.80 14.46
CA THR A 136 7.41 -9.03 15.81
C THR A 136 6.36 -9.71 16.67
N ALA A 137 6.79 -10.35 17.76
CA ALA A 137 5.91 -10.95 18.75
C ALA A 137 6.45 -10.67 20.15
N THR A 138 5.54 -10.31 21.05
CA THR A 138 5.86 -10.07 22.46
C THR A 138 5.87 -11.39 23.22
N VAL A 139 7.05 -11.88 23.60
CA VAL A 139 7.22 -13.16 24.29
C VAL A 139 7.65 -12.97 25.73
N GLN A 140 7.28 -13.93 26.55
CA GLN A 140 7.75 -14.06 27.91
C GLN A 140 8.72 -15.24 28.01
N ARG A 141 10.02 -14.97 28.19
CA ARG A 141 11.09 -15.95 28.33
C ARG A 141 11.92 -15.69 29.59
N ARG A 142 12.72 -16.66 29.99
CA ARG A 142 13.61 -16.57 31.16
C ARG A 142 15.07 -16.59 30.70
N PRO A 143 15.94 -15.70 31.23
CA PRO A 143 17.36 -15.75 30.95
C PRO A 143 18.06 -17.02 31.45
N GLY A 144 17.51 -17.64 32.50
CA GLY A 144 18.01 -18.88 33.11
C GLY A 144 16.92 -19.62 33.86
N PRO A 145 17.16 -20.88 34.30
CA PRO A 145 16.14 -21.72 34.92
C PRO A 145 15.44 -21.08 36.14
N ASP A 146 16.21 -20.45 36.99
CA ASP A 146 15.71 -19.82 38.23
C ASP A 146 15.44 -18.31 38.11
N ALA A 147 15.68 -17.73 36.93
CA ALA A 147 15.53 -16.30 36.73
C ALA A 147 14.03 -15.90 36.61
N ALA A 148 13.75 -14.65 37.01
CA ALA A 148 12.44 -14.06 36.79
C ALA A 148 12.10 -13.96 35.30
N PRO A 149 10.84 -14.18 34.90
CA PRO A 149 10.44 -14.05 33.51
C PRO A 149 10.61 -12.62 33.03
N ARG A 150 11.13 -12.44 31.81
CA ARG A 150 11.24 -11.16 31.13
C ARG A 150 10.34 -11.14 29.92
N VAL A 151 9.62 -10.05 29.75
CA VAL A 151 8.83 -9.79 28.55
C VAL A 151 9.70 -9.02 27.57
N ARG A 152 9.79 -9.48 26.33
CA ARG A 152 10.55 -8.83 25.28
C ARG A 152 9.89 -9.04 23.92
N GLU A 153 10.13 -8.14 23.02
CA GLU A 153 9.76 -8.26 21.63
C GLU A 153 10.83 -9.00 20.84
N ILE A 154 10.44 -10.03 20.09
CA ILE A 154 11.32 -10.79 19.20
C ILE A 154 10.75 -10.83 17.79
N PRO A 155 11.57 -11.03 16.74
CA PRO A 155 11.05 -11.33 15.42
C PRO A 155 10.15 -12.57 15.44
N SER A 156 8.99 -12.51 14.77
CA SER A 156 8.01 -13.60 14.80
C SER A 156 8.54 -14.92 14.26
N TRP A 157 9.58 -14.89 13.41
CA TRP A 157 10.22 -16.10 12.88
C TRP A 157 11.05 -16.86 13.91
N GLU A 158 11.42 -16.21 15.05
CA GLU A 158 12.12 -16.86 16.17
C GLU A 158 11.18 -17.58 17.16
N LEU A 159 9.86 -17.54 16.93
CA LEU A 159 8.91 -18.23 17.78
C LEU A 159 9.00 -19.75 17.62
N VAL A 160 8.93 -20.45 18.75
CA VAL A 160 8.96 -21.90 18.81
C VAL A 160 7.77 -22.46 19.61
N PRO A 161 7.34 -23.70 19.34
CA PRO A 161 6.35 -24.38 20.17
C PRO A 161 6.81 -24.44 21.62
N GLY A 162 5.92 -24.05 22.55
CA GLY A 162 6.23 -23.91 23.97
C GLY A 162 6.52 -22.48 24.45
N ASP A 163 6.70 -21.50 23.53
CA ASP A 163 6.80 -20.09 23.91
C ASP A 163 5.50 -19.57 24.50
N VAL A 164 5.62 -18.65 25.46
CA VAL A 164 4.48 -17.91 26.01
C VAL A 164 4.43 -16.52 25.38
N VAL A 165 3.36 -16.25 24.63
CA VAL A 165 3.15 -15.00 23.90
C VAL A 165 2.11 -14.14 24.60
N ARG A 166 2.33 -12.84 24.64
CA ARG A 166 1.34 -11.83 25.04
C ARG A 166 0.74 -11.17 23.82
N LEU A 167 -0.58 -11.05 23.81
CA LEU A 167 -1.36 -10.48 22.72
C LEU A 167 -2.20 -9.32 23.23
N GLY A 168 -2.11 -8.19 22.57
CA GLY A 168 -2.89 -6.98 22.82
C GLY A 168 -3.69 -6.51 21.62
N PRO A 169 -4.54 -5.47 21.78
CA PRO A 169 -5.31 -4.92 20.67
C PRO A 169 -4.40 -4.42 19.53
N GLY A 170 -4.69 -4.87 18.31
CA GLY A 170 -3.91 -4.52 17.13
C GLY A 170 -2.81 -5.49 16.76
N ASP A 171 -2.49 -6.46 17.61
CA ASP A 171 -1.53 -7.50 17.28
C ASP A 171 -2.11 -8.46 16.25
N VAL A 172 -1.25 -8.96 15.37
CA VAL A 172 -1.53 -10.13 14.55
C VAL A 172 -1.01 -11.36 15.29
N VAL A 173 -1.85 -12.36 15.42
CA VAL A 173 -1.49 -13.63 16.05
C VAL A 173 -0.37 -14.29 15.25
N PRO A 174 0.84 -14.46 15.82
CA PRO A 174 2.02 -14.82 15.06
C PRO A 174 2.17 -16.32 14.80
N ALA A 175 1.41 -17.16 15.50
CA ALA A 175 1.45 -18.62 15.44
C ALA A 175 0.11 -19.18 15.91
N ASP A 176 -0.10 -20.50 15.86
CA ASP A 176 -1.27 -21.11 16.51
C ASP A 176 -1.06 -21.17 18.03
N ILE A 177 -1.98 -20.63 18.79
CA ILE A 177 -1.82 -20.36 20.21
C ILE A 177 -2.99 -20.94 21.00
N ARG A 178 -2.68 -21.59 22.14
CA ARG A 178 -3.65 -21.96 23.16
C ARG A 178 -3.65 -20.91 24.26
N LEU A 179 -4.81 -20.28 24.54
CA LEU A 179 -4.94 -19.30 25.58
C LEU A 179 -4.74 -19.90 26.97
N LEU A 180 -3.86 -19.28 27.74
CA LEU A 180 -3.64 -19.55 29.16
C LEU A 180 -4.43 -18.61 30.04
N ARG A 181 -4.47 -17.31 29.68
CA ARG A 181 -5.24 -16.25 30.32
C ARG A 181 -5.80 -15.30 29.24
N ALA A 182 -6.95 -14.73 29.49
CA ALA A 182 -7.56 -13.73 28.62
C ALA A 182 -8.50 -12.81 29.39
N ALA A 183 -8.51 -11.54 29.06
CA ALA A 183 -9.42 -10.54 29.61
C ALA A 183 -10.17 -9.87 28.44
N ARG A 184 -11.48 -10.13 28.29
CA ARG A 184 -12.36 -9.59 27.22
C ARG A 184 -11.76 -9.71 25.83
N PHE A 185 -11.12 -10.83 25.54
CA PHE A 185 -10.30 -11.02 24.36
C PHE A 185 -11.16 -11.40 23.15
N HIS A 186 -11.18 -10.54 22.15
CA HIS A 186 -11.88 -10.75 20.88
C HIS A 186 -10.89 -10.74 19.73
N VAL A 187 -11.05 -11.68 18.80
CA VAL A 187 -10.22 -11.80 17.63
C VAL A 187 -11.05 -11.82 16.35
N HIS A 188 -10.50 -11.25 15.31
CA HIS A 188 -11.05 -11.28 13.97
C HIS A 188 -10.37 -12.41 13.18
N GLN A 189 -11.12 -13.38 12.72
CA GLN A 189 -10.62 -14.60 12.09
C GLN A 189 -10.98 -14.72 10.60
N ALA A 190 -11.31 -13.61 9.93
CA ALA A 190 -11.76 -13.63 8.54
C ALA A 190 -10.78 -14.32 7.57
N ALA A 191 -9.48 -14.25 7.85
CA ALA A 191 -8.47 -14.93 7.04
C ALA A 191 -8.61 -16.46 7.02
N LEU A 192 -9.27 -17.05 8.04
CA LEU A 192 -9.48 -18.48 8.17
C LEU A 192 -10.93 -18.90 7.91
N THR A 193 -11.89 -18.08 8.35
CA THR A 193 -13.33 -18.44 8.31
C THR A 193 -14.10 -17.70 7.24
N GLY A 194 -13.56 -16.59 6.72
CA GLY A 194 -14.27 -15.67 5.83
C GLY A 194 -15.29 -14.76 6.55
N GLU A 195 -15.55 -14.95 7.84
CA GLU A 195 -16.51 -14.19 8.63
C GLU A 195 -15.89 -12.91 9.20
N SER A 196 -16.57 -11.78 9.03
CA SER A 196 -16.07 -10.46 9.43
C SER A 196 -16.38 -10.09 10.88
N ALA A 197 -17.19 -10.85 11.60
CA ALA A 197 -17.54 -10.55 12.98
C ALA A 197 -16.41 -10.94 13.95
N PRO A 198 -16.08 -10.11 14.96
CA PRO A 198 -15.14 -10.48 16.00
C PRO A 198 -15.67 -11.65 16.84
N VAL A 199 -14.81 -12.59 17.17
CA VAL A 199 -15.14 -13.79 17.96
C VAL A 199 -14.51 -13.66 19.33
N ALA A 200 -15.32 -13.86 20.39
CA ALA A 200 -14.84 -13.88 21.77
C ALA A 200 -14.02 -15.15 22.02
N LYS A 201 -12.84 -14.98 22.63
CA LYS A 201 -11.93 -16.07 22.98
C LYS A 201 -11.61 -16.01 24.47
N TYR A 202 -11.64 -17.15 25.11
CA TYR A 202 -11.37 -17.29 26.55
C TYR A 202 -10.72 -18.63 26.87
N PRO A 203 -9.90 -18.73 27.92
CA PRO A 203 -9.29 -19.98 28.31
C PRO A 203 -10.34 -20.97 28.84
N VAL A 204 -10.21 -22.23 28.51
CA VAL A 204 -11.05 -23.32 28.99
C VAL A 204 -10.15 -24.34 29.67
N ASP A 205 -10.46 -24.72 30.92
CA ASP A 205 -9.64 -25.65 31.70
C ASP A 205 -9.79 -27.10 31.22
N ALA A 206 -11.00 -27.53 30.92
CA ALA A 206 -11.30 -28.85 30.42
C ALA A 206 -12.19 -28.77 29.18
N PRO A 207 -11.60 -28.80 27.96
CA PRO A 207 -12.42 -28.75 26.75
C PRO A 207 -13.24 -30.07 26.67
N PRO A 208 -14.51 -29.99 26.23
CA PRO A 208 -15.35 -31.17 26.08
C PRO A 208 -14.75 -32.09 25.00
N ALA A 209 -14.64 -33.40 25.34
CA ALA A 209 -13.97 -34.41 24.51
C ALA A 209 -14.62 -34.64 23.13
N HIS A 210 -15.87 -34.21 22.92
CA HIS A 210 -16.66 -34.43 21.69
C HIS A 210 -17.37 -33.20 21.17
N GLU A 211 -16.72 -32.05 21.22
CA GLU A 211 -17.27 -30.85 20.60
C GLU A 211 -17.20 -30.97 19.07
N LYS A 212 -18.35 -31.06 18.40
CA LYS A 212 -18.47 -31.12 16.94
C LYS A 212 -18.15 -29.78 16.24
N THR A 213 -17.65 -28.78 16.97
CA THR A 213 -17.30 -27.46 16.44
C THR A 213 -15.98 -27.51 15.68
N THR A 214 -15.92 -26.73 14.59
CA THR A 214 -14.69 -26.55 13.80
C THR A 214 -13.58 -25.94 14.67
N LEU A 215 -12.31 -26.22 14.38
CA LEU A 215 -11.18 -25.69 15.14
C LEU A 215 -11.21 -24.18 15.32
N PRO A 216 -11.51 -23.33 14.29
CA PRO A 216 -11.61 -21.89 14.47
C PRO A 216 -12.71 -21.42 15.42
N ALA A 217 -13.77 -22.18 15.60
CA ALA A 217 -14.87 -21.86 16.51
C ALA A 217 -14.55 -22.11 17.99
N ARG A 218 -13.47 -22.85 18.30
CA ARG A 218 -13.10 -23.15 19.69
C ARG A 218 -12.60 -21.90 20.42
N SER A 219 -13.18 -21.64 21.56
CA SER A 219 -12.96 -20.41 22.35
C SER A 219 -11.54 -20.28 22.91
N HIS A 220 -10.84 -21.37 23.15
CA HIS A 220 -9.52 -21.40 23.80
C HIS A 220 -8.33 -21.46 22.82
N LEU A 221 -8.61 -21.50 21.51
CA LEU A 221 -7.60 -21.50 20.45
C LEU A 221 -7.65 -20.22 19.63
N VAL A 222 -6.48 -19.70 19.31
CA VAL A 222 -6.28 -18.53 18.45
C VAL A 222 -5.25 -18.91 17.41
N PHE A 223 -5.52 -18.58 16.17
CA PHE A 223 -4.76 -19.08 15.02
C PHE A 223 -3.95 -17.99 14.34
N GLN A 224 -2.84 -18.38 13.76
CA GLN A 224 -1.97 -17.51 12.97
C GLN A 224 -2.77 -16.70 11.94
N GLY A 225 -2.42 -15.41 11.78
CA GLY A 225 -3.07 -14.50 10.83
C GLY A 225 -4.39 -13.90 11.33
N SER A 226 -4.92 -14.34 12.49
CA SER A 226 -6.03 -13.64 13.16
C SER A 226 -5.52 -12.33 13.75
N SER A 227 -6.40 -11.32 13.87
CA SER A 227 -6.04 -10.05 14.51
C SER A 227 -6.81 -9.83 15.80
N VAL A 228 -6.13 -9.29 16.81
CA VAL A 228 -6.75 -8.96 18.10
C VAL A 228 -7.50 -7.65 17.96
N VAL A 229 -8.81 -7.68 18.23
CA VAL A 229 -9.69 -6.51 18.14
C VAL A 229 -9.77 -5.78 19.46
N SER A 230 -9.92 -6.52 20.57
CA SER A 230 -10.05 -5.94 21.92
C SER A 230 -9.59 -6.91 22.98
N GLY A 231 -9.29 -6.37 24.14
CA GLY A 231 -8.85 -7.15 25.31
C GLY A 231 -7.38 -7.59 25.17
N SER A 232 -6.94 -8.38 26.13
CA SER A 232 -5.57 -8.91 26.18
C SER A 232 -5.57 -10.40 26.46
N GLY A 233 -4.57 -11.10 25.93
CA GLY A 233 -4.42 -12.53 26.08
C GLY A 233 -2.96 -12.95 26.32
N VAL A 234 -2.78 -14.01 27.12
CA VAL A 234 -1.51 -14.71 27.25
C VAL A 234 -1.74 -16.15 26.81
N GLY A 235 -0.94 -16.61 25.90
CA GLY A 235 -1.10 -17.95 25.33
C GLY A 235 0.19 -18.70 25.07
N LEU A 236 0.09 -20.01 24.98
CA LEU A 236 1.16 -20.94 24.69
C LEU A 236 1.18 -21.22 23.18
N VAL A 237 2.30 -21.05 22.55
CA VAL A 237 2.51 -21.42 21.12
C VAL A 237 2.44 -22.94 20.99
N VAL A 238 1.55 -23.43 20.15
CA VAL A 238 1.33 -24.87 19.93
C VAL A 238 1.80 -25.34 18.56
N ALA A 239 1.74 -24.50 17.54
CA ALA A 239 2.23 -24.81 16.21
C ALA A 239 2.80 -23.55 15.54
N THR A 240 3.87 -23.75 14.74
CA THR A 240 4.60 -22.70 14.03
C THR A 240 4.79 -23.06 12.56
N GLY A 241 4.99 -22.07 11.70
CA GLY A 241 5.35 -22.23 10.29
C GLY A 241 4.34 -23.07 9.49
N ALA A 242 4.85 -24.13 8.86
CA ALA A 242 4.04 -25.00 8.00
C ALA A 242 2.98 -25.84 8.74
N ASP A 243 3.11 -25.98 10.06
CA ASP A 243 2.21 -26.79 10.89
C ASP A 243 0.99 -25.99 11.41
N THR A 244 0.92 -24.69 11.11
CA THR A 244 -0.21 -23.85 11.50
C THR A 244 -1.46 -24.09 10.66
N GLN A 245 -2.64 -23.80 11.21
CA GLN A 245 -3.91 -23.90 10.47
C GLN A 245 -3.94 -22.97 9.25
N TYR A 246 -3.31 -21.81 9.36
CA TYR A 246 -3.18 -20.85 8.27
C TYR A 246 -2.41 -21.43 7.09
N ALA A 247 -1.32 -22.16 7.34
CA ALA A 247 -0.53 -22.83 6.32
C ALA A 247 -1.31 -23.95 5.62
N GLY A 248 -2.14 -24.69 6.36
CA GLY A 248 -2.96 -25.79 5.84
C GLY A 248 -4.08 -25.36 4.88
N HIS A 249 -4.59 -24.15 5.03
CA HIS A 249 -5.66 -23.60 4.14
C HIS A 249 -5.08 -22.94 2.88
N GLY A 250 -3.77 -22.78 2.78
CA GLY A 250 -3.12 -21.93 1.79
C GLY A 250 -3.40 -20.46 2.07
N PRO A 251 -2.60 -19.52 1.57
CA PRO A 251 -2.94 -18.12 1.66
C PRO A 251 -4.23 -17.93 0.84
N GLN A 252 -5.38 -17.98 1.48
CA GLN A 252 -6.51 -17.26 0.97
C GLN A 252 -6.01 -15.83 0.96
N ARG A 253 -5.57 -15.39 -0.22
CA ARG A 253 -5.56 -13.96 -0.47
C ARG A 253 -6.95 -13.55 -0.02
N ASP A 254 -7.04 -12.85 1.11
CA ASP A 254 -8.21 -12.06 1.37
C ASP A 254 -8.56 -11.53 0.01
N GLY A 255 -9.71 -11.99 -0.51
CA GLY A 255 -10.22 -11.40 -1.71
C GLY A 255 -10.38 -9.95 -1.34
N ALA A 256 -9.25 -9.26 -1.36
CA ALA A 256 -9.25 -7.85 -1.63
C ALA A 256 -10.13 -7.85 -2.86
N THR A 257 -11.40 -7.63 -2.67
CA THR A 257 -12.25 -6.99 -3.66
C THR A 257 -11.48 -5.71 -3.93
N GLY A 258 -10.38 -5.92 -4.67
CA GLY A 258 -9.42 -4.90 -4.97
C GLY A 258 -10.24 -3.88 -5.71
N ARG A 259 -10.60 -2.82 -4.99
CA ARG A 259 -11.15 -1.63 -5.60
C ARG A 259 -10.17 -1.34 -6.71
N ARG A 260 -10.63 -1.55 -7.98
CA ARG A 260 -9.79 -1.28 -9.14
C ARG A 260 -9.30 0.14 -8.99
N THR A 261 -7.99 0.32 -8.84
CA THR A 261 -7.40 1.63 -8.61
C THR A 261 -7.72 2.56 -9.78
N ALA A 262 -7.59 3.85 -9.61
CA ALA A 262 -7.78 4.82 -10.70
C ALA A 262 -6.88 4.48 -11.90
N PHE A 263 -5.68 3.96 -11.63
CA PHE A 263 -4.75 3.48 -12.64
C PHE A 263 -5.29 2.25 -13.38
N ASP A 264 -5.72 1.22 -12.67
CA ASP A 264 -6.26 -0.01 -13.29
C ASP A 264 -7.45 0.30 -14.19
N ARG A 265 -8.32 1.22 -13.75
CA ARG A 265 -9.47 1.69 -14.55
C ARG A 265 -9.02 2.42 -15.81
N SER A 266 -8.00 3.26 -15.73
CA SER A 266 -7.49 4.02 -16.88
C SER A 266 -6.76 3.13 -17.87
N VAL A 267 -5.88 2.25 -17.40
CA VAL A 267 -5.14 1.28 -18.23
C VAL A 267 -6.11 0.33 -18.91
N HIS A 268 -7.10 -0.19 -18.19
CA HIS A 268 -8.12 -1.08 -18.77
C HIS A 268 -8.94 -0.39 -19.85
N ARG A 269 -9.30 0.87 -19.68
CA ARG A 269 -10.02 1.67 -20.68
C ARG A 269 -9.20 1.89 -21.94
N ILE A 270 -7.91 2.22 -21.78
CA ILE A 270 -6.97 2.39 -22.91
C ILE A 270 -6.77 1.05 -23.63
N ALA A 271 -6.57 -0.04 -22.91
CA ALA A 271 -6.43 -1.37 -23.48
C ALA A 271 -7.65 -1.76 -24.33
N TRP A 272 -8.88 -1.50 -23.84
CA TRP A 272 -10.10 -1.77 -24.59
C TRP A 272 -10.24 -0.95 -25.89
N ILE A 273 -9.80 0.31 -25.85
CA ILE A 273 -9.77 1.14 -27.07
C ILE A 273 -8.80 0.53 -28.08
N LEU A 274 -7.61 0.12 -27.66
CA LEU A 274 -6.61 -0.49 -28.53
C LEU A 274 -7.07 -1.83 -29.09
N ILE A 275 -7.69 -2.68 -28.27
CA ILE A 275 -8.25 -3.97 -28.75
C ILE A 275 -9.31 -3.73 -29.84
N ARG A 276 -10.16 -2.72 -29.71
CA ARG A 276 -11.14 -2.37 -30.75
C ARG A 276 -10.45 -1.94 -32.04
N PHE A 277 -9.39 -1.13 -31.97
CA PHE A 277 -8.62 -0.75 -33.15
C PHE A 277 -7.93 -1.95 -33.78
N MET A 278 -7.34 -2.82 -32.98
CA MET A 278 -6.67 -4.05 -33.44
C MET A 278 -7.65 -4.98 -34.14
N LEU A 279 -8.86 -5.15 -33.63
CA LEU A 279 -9.89 -6.01 -34.27
C LEU A 279 -10.48 -5.41 -35.54
N LEU A 280 -10.55 -4.09 -35.64
CA LEU A 280 -11.11 -3.39 -36.82
C LEU A 280 -10.11 -3.28 -37.96
N THR A 281 -8.80 -3.25 -37.66
CA THR A 281 -7.76 -3.02 -38.69
C THR A 281 -7.62 -4.15 -39.70
N PRO A 282 -7.55 -5.47 -39.35
CA PRO A 282 -7.40 -6.55 -40.34
C PRO A 282 -8.56 -6.64 -41.35
N PRO A 283 -9.84 -6.60 -40.94
CA PRO A 283 -10.94 -6.59 -41.89
C PRO A 283 -10.88 -5.39 -42.84
N LEU A 284 -10.49 -4.21 -42.33
CA LEU A 284 -10.37 -2.99 -43.12
C LEU A 284 -9.24 -3.12 -44.16
N VAL A 285 -8.08 -3.65 -43.76
CA VAL A 285 -6.93 -3.90 -44.68
C VAL A 285 -7.31 -4.92 -45.73
N LEU A 286 -7.95 -6.03 -45.33
CA LEU A 286 -8.38 -7.08 -46.27
C LEU A 286 -9.42 -6.55 -47.24
N LEU A 287 -10.43 -5.82 -46.75
CA LEU A 287 -11.47 -5.23 -47.56
C LEU A 287 -10.89 -4.23 -48.59
N ALA A 288 -9.98 -3.37 -48.13
CA ALA A 288 -9.32 -2.39 -49.01
C ALA A 288 -8.50 -3.08 -50.11
N ASN A 289 -7.73 -4.12 -49.76
CA ASN A 289 -6.94 -4.88 -50.77
C ASN A 289 -7.84 -5.70 -51.70
N ALA A 290 -8.93 -6.30 -51.19
CA ALA A 290 -9.86 -7.06 -52.03
C ALA A 290 -10.61 -6.17 -53.01
N LEU A 291 -11.13 -5.02 -52.55
CA LEU A 291 -11.96 -4.13 -53.40
C LEU A 291 -11.12 -3.32 -54.41
N LEU A 292 -9.91 -2.90 -54.05
CA LEU A 292 -9.11 -1.96 -54.84
C LEU A 292 -7.98 -2.62 -55.64
N ARG A 293 -7.58 -3.83 -55.26
CA ARG A 293 -6.39 -4.50 -55.84
C ARG A 293 -6.64 -5.94 -56.28
N ASP A 294 -7.87 -6.44 -56.12
CA ASP A 294 -8.23 -7.83 -56.45
C ASP A 294 -7.35 -8.89 -55.78
N ARG A 295 -6.79 -8.52 -54.54
CA ARG A 295 -5.95 -9.38 -53.73
C ARG A 295 -6.78 -9.91 -52.59
N GLY A 296 -6.97 -11.22 -52.54
CA GLY A 296 -7.77 -11.87 -51.48
C GLY A 296 -6.99 -12.20 -50.19
N LEU A 297 -7.20 -13.43 -49.72
CA LEU A 297 -6.62 -13.93 -48.47
C LEU A 297 -5.09 -13.94 -48.38
N GLU A 298 -4.37 -13.78 -49.51
CA GLU A 298 -2.91 -13.67 -49.55
C GLU A 298 -2.37 -12.47 -48.75
N THR A 299 -3.22 -11.44 -48.54
CA THR A 299 -2.85 -10.25 -47.76
C THR A 299 -3.13 -10.41 -46.25
N LEU A 300 -3.72 -11.51 -45.83
CA LEU A 300 -4.07 -11.79 -44.43
C LEU A 300 -2.85 -11.73 -43.49
N PRO A 301 -1.67 -12.33 -43.79
CA PRO A 301 -0.49 -12.24 -42.95
C PRO A 301 -0.02 -10.78 -42.71
N PHE A 302 -0.10 -9.95 -43.74
CA PHE A 302 0.21 -8.53 -43.65
C PHE A 302 -0.84 -7.77 -42.79
N ALA A 303 -2.12 -7.99 -43.03
CA ALA A 303 -3.18 -7.34 -42.28
C ALA A 303 -3.10 -7.64 -40.76
N VAL A 304 -2.73 -8.87 -40.41
CA VAL A 304 -2.54 -9.26 -39.02
C VAL A 304 -1.25 -8.67 -38.43
N ALA A 305 -0.15 -8.62 -39.18
CA ALA A 305 1.08 -7.97 -38.78
C ALA A 305 0.87 -6.46 -38.46
N VAL A 306 0.06 -5.79 -39.28
CA VAL A 306 -0.37 -4.39 -39.04
C VAL A 306 -1.19 -4.27 -37.79
N ALA A 307 -2.14 -5.18 -37.55
CA ALA A 307 -2.95 -5.17 -36.33
C ALA A 307 -2.10 -5.38 -35.05
N VAL A 308 -1.13 -6.28 -35.13
CA VAL A 308 -0.22 -6.57 -34.02
C VAL A 308 0.66 -5.37 -33.70
N SER A 309 1.12 -4.61 -34.70
CA SER A 309 1.94 -3.41 -34.46
C SER A 309 1.22 -2.32 -33.66
N LEU A 310 -0.12 -2.37 -33.53
CA LEU A 310 -0.87 -1.45 -32.67
C LEU A 310 -0.77 -1.78 -31.19
N THR A 311 -0.26 -2.93 -30.82
CA THR A 311 -0.26 -3.38 -29.41
C THR A 311 0.97 -2.87 -28.66
N PRO A 312 0.79 -2.25 -27.49
CA PRO A 312 1.92 -1.87 -26.64
C PRO A 312 2.39 -3.08 -25.83
N GLU A 313 3.08 -4.03 -26.47
CA GLU A 313 3.51 -5.30 -25.85
C GLU A 313 4.38 -5.11 -24.61
N MET A 314 5.20 -4.05 -24.58
CA MET A 314 6.12 -3.75 -23.48
C MET A 314 5.49 -2.97 -22.34
N LEU A 315 4.20 -2.61 -22.39
CA LEU A 315 3.54 -1.84 -21.33
C LEU A 315 3.67 -2.50 -19.94
N PRO A 316 3.36 -3.80 -19.75
CA PRO A 316 3.51 -4.43 -18.44
C PRO A 316 4.95 -4.40 -17.94
N VAL A 317 5.93 -4.61 -18.82
CA VAL A 317 7.36 -4.62 -18.49
C VAL A 317 7.83 -3.24 -18.03
N ILE A 318 7.41 -2.19 -18.72
CA ILE A 318 7.80 -0.81 -18.39
C ILE A 318 7.14 -0.36 -17.09
N VAL A 319 5.85 -0.70 -16.90
CA VAL A 319 5.13 -0.40 -15.66
C VAL A 319 5.83 -1.06 -14.47
N THR A 320 6.06 -2.37 -14.53
CA THR A 320 6.72 -3.10 -13.44
C THR A 320 8.14 -2.61 -13.18
N THR A 321 8.93 -2.35 -14.23
CA THR A 321 10.31 -1.86 -14.10
C THR A 321 10.36 -0.45 -13.49
N ALA A 322 9.51 0.47 -13.95
CA ALA A 322 9.46 1.83 -13.42
C ALA A 322 9.03 1.87 -11.96
N LEU A 323 7.99 1.09 -11.59
CA LEU A 323 7.49 1.02 -10.23
C LEU A 323 8.47 0.30 -9.28
N ALA A 324 9.03 -0.84 -9.68
CA ALA A 324 10.01 -1.58 -8.88
C ALA A 324 11.27 -0.74 -8.61
N ARG A 325 11.76 -0.01 -9.62
CA ARG A 325 12.89 0.90 -9.45
C ARG A 325 12.56 2.04 -8.49
N GLY A 326 11.38 2.65 -8.62
CA GLY A 326 10.91 3.69 -7.71
C GLY A 326 10.82 3.19 -6.28
N ALA A 327 10.21 2.02 -6.07
CA ALA A 327 10.07 1.39 -4.74
C ALA A 327 11.43 1.06 -4.12
N THR A 328 12.37 0.49 -4.91
CA THR A 328 13.72 0.18 -4.42
C THR A 328 14.50 1.45 -4.04
N GLY A 329 14.38 2.52 -4.83
CA GLY A 329 14.98 3.82 -4.51
C GLY A 329 14.43 4.40 -3.20
N LEU A 330 13.11 4.38 -3.01
CA LEU A 330 12.46 4.86 -1.79
C LEU A 330 12.89 4.06 -0.55
N ALA A 331 12.98 2.75 -0.65
CA ALA A 331 13.39 1.89 0.46
C ALA A 331 14.86 2.12 0.84
N ARG A 332 15.73 2.38 -0.16
CA ARG A 332 17.16 2.59 0.06
C ARG A 332 17.47 3.98 0.61
N ASP A 333 16.87 5.00 0.03
CA ASP A 333 17.25 6.39 0.25
C ASP A 333 16.40 7.08 1.32
N ARG A 334 15.17 6.58 1.59
CA ARG A 334 14.18 7.24 2.45
C ARG A 334 13.52 6.33 3.46
N ASN A 335 13.91 5.08 3.55
CA ASN A 335 13.30 4.08 4.44
C ASN A 335 11.77 3.99 4.29
N VAL A 336 11.26 4.12 3.05
CA VAL A 336 9.85 3.93 2.72
C VAL A 336 9.69 2.59 2.03
N ILE A 337 8.92 1.70 2.60
CA ILE A 337 8.71 0.35 2.09
C ILE A 337 7.37 0.29 1.38
N VAL A 338 7.42 0.04 0.08
CA VAL A 338 6.24 -0.11 -0.77
C VAL A 338 5.91 -1.60 -0.88
N ARG A 339 4.83 -2.03 -0.27
CA ARG A 339 4.38 -3.44 -0.27
C ARG A 339 3.59 -3.81 -1.54
N ARG A 340 2.79 -2.88 -2.05
CA ARG A 340 2.07 -3.02 -3.30
C ARG A 340 2.63 -2.04 -4.33
N LEU A 341 3.33 -2.55 -5.36
CA LEU A 341 4.01 -1.70 -6.36
C LEU A 341 3.06 -0.72 -7.06
N SER A 342 1.81 -1.14 -7.36
CA SER A 342 0.81 -0.26 -7.98
C SER A 342 0.46 0.95 -7.11
N ALA A 343 0.56 0.84 -5.77
CA ALA A 343 0.31 1.95 -4.86
C ALA A 343 1.27 3.13 -5.10
N LEU A 344 2.48 2.88 -5.62
CA LEU A 344 3.41 3.95 -5.98
C LEU A 344 2.85 4.83 -7.11
N HIS A 345 2.12 4.24 -8.06
CA HIS A 345 1.43 5.01 -9.09
C HIS A 345 0.29 5.83 -8.50
N ASP A 346 -0.53 5.22 -7.63
CA ASP A 346 -1.67 5.88 -6.98
C ASP A 346 -1.17 7.02 -6.07
N LEU A 347 -0.05 6.87 -5.36
CA LEU A 347 0.66 7.95 -4.65
C LEU A 347 1.00 9.13 -5.57
N GLY A 348 1.48 8.84 -6.78
CA GLY A 348 1.78 9.88 -7.77
C GLY A 348 0.54 10.66 -8.22
N ALA A 349 -0.61 10.02 -8.27
CA ALA A 349 -1.88 10.60 -8.66
C ALA A 349 -2.65 11.23 -7.49
N MET A 350 -2.25 10.95 -6.24
CA MET A 350 -2.93 11.38 -5.02
C MET A 350 -3.02 12.91 -4.94
N ASP A 351 -4.23 13.41 -4.71
CA ASP A 351 -4.56 14.82 -4.54
C ASP A 351 -5.18 15.14 -3.17
N VAL A 352 -5.67 14.10 -2.45
CA VAL A 352 -6.18 14.23 -1.08
C VAL A 352 -5.51 13.20 -0.18
N LEU A 353 -4.92 13.66 0.92
CA LEU A 353 -4.43 12.81 2.00
C LEU A 353 -5.30 13.00 3.24
N CYS A 354 -6.00 11.97 3.64
CA CYS A 354 -6.69 11.90 4.92
C CYS A 354 -5.75 11.32 5.98
N THR A 355 -5.78 11.85 7.20
CA THR A 355 -4.93 11.36 8.29
C THR A 355 -5.65 11.44 9.62
N ASP A 356 -5.35 10.50 10.53
CA ASP A 356 -5.68 10.70 11.93
C ASP A 356 -4.78 11.77 12.54
N LYS A 357 -5.22 12.40 13.62
CA LYS A 357 -4.43 13.35 14.40
C LYS A 357 -3.48 12.63 15.35
N THR A 358 -4.05 11.80 16.22
CA THR A 358 -3.36 11.18 17.36
C THR A 358 -2.45 10.05 16.89
N GLY A 359 -1.22 9.97 17.42
CA GLY A 359 -0.25 8.93 17.01
C GLY A 359 0.41 9.16 15.65
N THR A 360 -0.23 9.93 14.77
CA THR A 360 0.22 10.16 13.40
C THR A 360 0.82 11.57 13.22
N LEU A 361 0.02 12.62 13.43
CA LEU A 361 0.51 14.02 13.40
C LEU A 361 1.09 14.46 14.73
N THR A 362 0.67 13.81 15.81
CA THR A 362 1.19 14.00 17.17
C THR A 362 2.05 12.81 17.59
N GLN A 363 2.85 13.00 18.63
CA GLN A 363 3.64 11.91 19.23
C GLN A 363 2.70 10.98 20.01
N ASP A 364 3.03 9.67 20.08
CA ASP A 364 2.26 8.68 20.86
C ASP A 364 2.47 8.80 22.37
N ARG A 365 3.17 9.80 22.82
CA ARG A 365 3.51 10.01 24.23
C ARG A 365 2.87 11.30 24.73
N PRO A 366 1.65 11.24 25.30
CA PRO A 366 1.04 12.38 25.96
C PRO A 366 1.88 12.80 27.17
N VAL A 367 1.84 14.08 27.52
CA VAL A 367 2.48 14.61 28.73
C VAL A 367 1.43 15.31 29.57
N VAL A 368 1.44 15.10 30.90
CA VAL A 368 0.57 15.83 31.81
C VAL A 368 0.95 17.31 31.81
N ALA A 369 0.07 18.16 31.30
CA ALA A 369 0.25 19.60 31.23
C ALA A 369 -0.27 20.32 32.48
N GLY A 370 -1.22 19.68 33.22
CA GLY A 370 -1.80 20.23 34.42
C GLY A 370 -2.77 19.29 35.12
N TYR A 371 -3.10 19.62 36.32
CA TYR A 371 -4.09 18.93 37.16
C TYR A 371 -4.92 19.99 37.88
N LEU A 372 -6.23 19.99 37.61
CA LEU A 372 -7.13 21.10 37.97
C LEU A 372 -8.25 20.60 38.88
N ASP A 373 -8.64 21.42 39.86
CA ASP A 373 -9.84 21.19 40.67
C ASP A 373 -11.13 21.57 39.95
N ALA A 374 -12.24 21.55 40.62
CA ALA A 374 -13.57 21.91 40.10
C ALA A 374 -13.68 23.39 39.66
N GLU A 375 -12.85 24.26 40.21
CA GLU A 375 -12.79 25.70 39.86
C GLU A 375 -11.69 26.01 38.82
N GLY A 376 -10.99 24.99 38.30
CA GLY A 376 -9.92 25.15 37.32
C GLY A 376 -8.58 25.61 37.90
N ARG A 377 -8.35 25.49 39.19
CA ARG A 377 -7.09 25.81 39.88
C ARG A 377 -6.19 24.56 40.00
N PRO A 378 -4.86 24.73 39.99
CA PRO A 378 -3.96 23.60 40.18
C PRO A 378 -4.18 22.89 41.53
N ALA A 379 -4.40 21.57 41.50
CA ALA A 379 -4.71 20.78 42.70
C ALA A 379 -3.95 19.44 42.67
N ALA A 380 -2.84 19.35 43.41
CA ALA A 380 -1.98 18.17 43.47
C ALA A 380 -2.68 16.87 43.87
N GLN A 381 -3.77 16.96 44.62
CA GLN A 381 -4.61 15.81 45.01
C GLN A 381 -5.26 15.12 43.79
N VAL A 382 -5.54 15.84 42.69
CA VAL A 382 -6.08 15.26 41.44
C VAL A 382 -5.05 14.37 40.80
N LEU A 383 -3.80 14.83 40.71
CA LEU A 383 -2.67 14.04 40.25
C LEU A 383 -2.44 12.82 41.15
N HIS A 384 -2.46 13.00 42.45
CA HIS A 384 -2.28 11.92 43.42
C HIS A 384 -3.30 10.77 43.20
N TRP A 385 -4.61 11.08 43.20
CA TRP A 385 -5.65 10.06 43.00
C TRP A 385 -5.65 9.50 41.60
N GLY A 386 -5.31 10.30 40.55
CA GLY A 386 -5.08 9.83 39.20
C GLY A 386 -3.95 8.81 39.15
N ALA A 387 -2.84 9.07 39.83
CA ALA A 387 -1.68 8.17 39.90
C ALA A 387 -1.98 6.89 40.71
N VAL A 388 -2.74 6.99 41.81
CA VAL A 388 -3.24 5.81 42.54
C VAL A 388 -4.08 4.92 41.63
N ASN A 389 -4.99 5.50 40.86
CA ASN A 389 -5.77 4.75 39.89
C ASN A 389 -4.87 4.07 38.82
N SER A 390 -3.94 4.82 38.18
CA SER A 390 -3.03 4.29 37.16
C SER A 390 -2.16 3.15 37.68
N LEU A 391 -1.53 3.35 38.86
CA LEU A 391 -0.62 2.37 39.47
C LEU A 391 -1.34 1.03 39.72
N TRP A 392 -2.49 1.09 40.39
CA TRP A 392 -3.19 -0.11 40.83
C TRP A 392 -3.99 -0.77 39.71
N THR A 393 -4.45 -0.01 38.71
CA THR A 393 -5.05 -0.58 37.51
C THR A 393 -3.99 -1.38 36.73
N LEU A 394 -2.76 -0.87 36.59
CA LEU A 394 -1.68 -1.58 35.93
C LEU A 394 -1.19 -2.82 36.70
N GLN A 395 -1.13 -2.75 38.04
CA GLN A 395 -0.59 -3.86 38.84
C GLN A 395 -1.61 -4.99 39.06
N LEU A 396 -2.90 -4.67 39.21
CA LEU A 396 -3.94 -5.65 39.51
C LEU A 396 -4.68 -6.19 38.30
N ALA A 397 -4.55 -5.54 37.11
CA ALA A 397 -5.11 -6.07 35.88
C ALA A 397 -4.40 -7.34 35.44
N ASP A 398 -5.17 -8.40 35.19
CA ASP A 398 -4.63 -9.66 34.66
C ASP A 398 -5.34 -10.05 33.35
N PRO A 399 -4.65 -9.98 32.21
CA PRO A 399 -3.28 -9.49 32.02
C PRO A 399 -3.19 -7.94 32.04
N PRO A 400 -2.05 -7.37 32.45
CA PRO A 400 -1.87 -5.93 32.46
C PRO A 400 -1.93 -5.34 31.04
N ALA A 401 -2.70 -4.27 30.86
CA ALA A 401 -2.81 -3.54 29.63
C ALA A 401 -2.19 -2.13 29.84
N PRO A 402 -0.95 -1.88 29.40
CA PRO A 402 -0.34 -0.57 29.52
C PRO A 402 -1.11 0.45 28.67
N ASP A 403 -1.37 1.64 29.24
CA ASP A 403 -1.99 2.78 28.57
C ASP A 403 -0.99 3.96 28.61
N PRO A 404 -0.64 4.58 27.47
CA PRO A 404 0.25 5.75 27.45
C PRO A 404 -0.19 6.91 28.34
N LEU A 405 -1.49 7.06 28.61
CA LEU A 405 -2.01 8.06 29.54
C LEU A 405 -1.69 7.69 30.99
N ASP A 406 -1.72 6.40 31.34
CA ASP A 406 -1.34 5.93 32.67
C ASP A 406 0.15 6.13 32.92
N ASP A 407 0.99 5.82 31.92
CA ASP A 407 2.43 6.06 32.00
C ASP A 407 2.75 7.55 32.19
N ALA A 408 2.06 8.44 31.46
CA ALA A 408 2.25 9.88 31.60
C ALA A 408 1.84 10.40 33.00
N VAL A 409 0.78 9.86 33.59
CA VAL A 409 0.34 10.21 34.96
C VAL A 409 1.35 9.74 35.99
N LEU A 410 1.88 8.52 35.85
CA LEU A 410 2.89 7.97 36.75
C LEU A 410 4.23 8.72 36.63
N GLU A 411 4.65 9.10 35.43
CA GLU A 411 5.82 9.93 35.20
C GLU A 411 5.66 11.31 35.86
N ALA A 412 4.49 11.95 35.71
CA ALA A 412 4.22 13.24 36.39
C ALA A 412 4.16 13.13 37.92
N ALA A 413 3.82 11.95 38.45
CA ALA A 413 3.73 11.67 39.89
C ALA A 413 5.00 11.01 40.46
N GLU A 414 6.15 10.96 39.71
CA GLU A 414 7.38 10.30 40.16
C GLU A 414 7.85 10.78 41.55
N GLY A 415 7.72 12.07 41.83
CA GLY A 415 8.03 12.64 43.15
C GLY A 415 7.09 12.21 44.30
N MET A 416 5.95 11.56 43.99
CA MET A 416 4.96 11.11 44.97
C MET A 416 5.01 9.59 45.23
N HIS A 417 6.00 8.88 44.69
CA HIS A 417 6.06 7.41 44.71
C HIS A 417 5.84 6.80 46.10
N THR A 418 6.47 7.32 47.14
CA THR A 418 6.30 6.84 48.52
C THR A 418 4.89 7.01 49.03
N ALA A 419 4.21 8.10 48.66
CA ALA A 419 2.81 8.34 49.04
C ALA A 419 1.83 7.40 48.33
N LEU A 420 2.13 6.99 47.08
CA LEU A 420 1.33 6.05 46.30
C LEU A 420 1.40 4.64 46.86
N LEU A 421 2.57 4.19 47.30
CA LEU A 421 2.82 2.87 47.88
C LEU A 421 2.22 2.69 49.28
N ARG A 422 1.72 3.76 49.87
CA ARG A 422 0.97 3.70 51.14
C ARG A 422 -0.32 2.88 51.00
N TYR A 423 -0.95 2.91 49.85
CA TYR A 423 -2.22 2.22 49.64
C TYR A 423 -1.98 0.76 49.23
N GLU A 424 -2.89 -0.12 49.63
CA GLU A 424 -2.93 -1.53 49.24
C GLU A 424 -3.99 -1.72 48.14
N GLY A 425 -3.60 -2.27 47.00
CA GLY A 425 -4.53 -2.57 45.92
C GLY A 425 -5.46 -3.74 46.26
N VAL A 426 -6.76 -3.54 46.16
CA VAL A 426 -7.79 -4.53 46.47
C VAL A 426 -8.38 -5.12 45.20
N ALA A 427 -8.76 -4.28 44.25
CA ALA A 427 -9.35 -4.70 42.98
C ALA A 427 -9.11 -3.63 41.89
N ALA A 428 -9.13 -4.05 40.64
CA ALA A 428 -9.12 -3.14 39.52
C ALA A 428 -10.13 -3.57 38.44
N LEU A 429 -10.77 -2.58 37.83
CA LEU A 429 -11.56 -2.70 36.63
C LEU A 429 -10.80 -1.90 35.53
N PRO A 430 -10.06 -2.58 34.62
CA PRO A 430 -9.29 -1.90 33.62
C PRO A 430 -10.15 -1.02 32.72
N PHE A 431 -9.50 -0.13 31.96
CA PHE A 431 -10.16 0.74 30.99
C PHE A 431 -11.07 -0.05 30.05
N ASP A 432 -12.28 0.45 29.88
CA ASP A 432 -13.30 -0.11 29.03
C ASP A 432 -13.71 0.93 27.96
N PRO A 433 -13.49 0.67 26.66
CA PRO A 433 -13.81 1.60 25.59
C PRO A 433 -15.29 2.00 25.51
N GLU A 434 -16.22 1.12 25.90
CA GLU A 434 -17.66 1.42 25.91
C GLU A 434 -18.02 2.35 27.05
N ARG A 435 -17.52 2.06 28.25
CA ARG A 435 -17.76 2.88 29.47
C ARG A 435 -16.86 4.10 29.54
N ARG A 436 -15.70 4.07 28.86
CA ARG A 436 -14.68 5.12 28.76
C ARG A 436 -14.08 5.51 30.11
N ILE A 437 -14.01 4.58 31.08
CA ILE A 437 -13.46 4.76 32.42
C ILE A 437 -12.61 3.57 32.84
N ALA A 438 -11.70 3.80 33.80
CA ALA A 438 -10.92 2.79 34.52
C ALA A 438 -11.12 3.01 36.02
N THR A 439 -11.18 1.92 36.80
CA THR A 439 -11.45 1.97 38.23
C THR A 439 -10.40 1.16 38.98
N ALA A 440 -9.82 1.74 40.03
CA ALA A 440 -9.00 1.06 41.00
C ALA A 440 -9.67 1.12 42.38
N VAL A 441 -9.59 0.06 43.14
CA VAL A 441 -10.06 -0.01 44.54
C VAL A 441 -8.87 -0.24 45.43
N VAL A 442 -8.66 0.64 46.39
CA VAL A 442 -7.52 0.61 47.29
C VAL A 442 -7.96 0.68 48.76
N GLY A 443 -7.20 0.02 49.64
CA GLY A 443 -7.28 0.11 51.09
C GLY A 443 -6.22 1.05 51.63
N ASP A 444 -6.56 1.86 52.64
CA ASP A 444 -5.60 2.62 53.42
C ASP A 444 -5.34 1.89 54.73
N PRO A 445 -4.12 1.39 54.98
CA PRO A 445 -3.75 0.76 56.24
C PRO A 445 -4.01 1.65 57.48
N GLY A 446 -4.02 2.99 57.32
CA GLY A 446 -4.35 3.94 58.36
C GLY A 446 -5.85 4.07 58.65
N ARG A 447 -6.73 3.46 57.80
CA ARG A 447 -8.19 3.45 57.98
C ARG A 447 -8.78 2.05 57.70
N PRO A 448 -8.48 1.07 58.59
CA PRO A 448 -8.97 -0.27 58.40
C PRO A 448 -10.52 -0.27 58.45
N GLY A 449 -11.14 -0.97 57.50
CA GLY A 449 -12.61 -1.05 57.39
C GLY A 449 -13.23 -0.18 56.31
N THR A 450 -12.42 0.58 55.57
CA THR A 450 -12.87 1.37 54.40
C THR A 450 -11.98 1.11 53.16
N HIS A 451 -12.64 0.95 52.00
CA HIS A 451 -11.95 0.94 50.73
C HIS A 451 -12.28 2.21 49.93
N THR A 452 -11.31 2.74 49.22
CA THR A 452 -11.50 3.88 48.32
C THR A 452 -11.60 3.38 46.90
N VAL A 453 -12.72 3.66 46.25
CA VAL A 453 -12.96 3.43 44.83
C VAL A 453 -12.49 4.69 44.11
N VAL A 454 -11.54 4.59 43.22
CA VAL A 454 -10.99 5.70 42.41
C VAL A 454 -11.31 5.45 40.96
N VAL A 455 -12.01 6.37 40.32
CA VAL A 455 -12.43 6.28 38.91
C VAL A 455 -11.74 7.37 38.11
N LYS A 456 -11.16 6.99 36.96
CA LYS A 456 -10.53 7.91 35.99
C LYS A 456 -11.07 7.63 34.60
N GLY A 457 -11.39 8.67 33.81
CA GLY A 457 -11.85 8.50 32.44
C GLY A 457 -12.39 9.74 31.77
N ALA A 458 -13.17 9.53 30.70
CA ALA A 458 -13.78 10.62 29.95
C ALA A 458 -14.68 11.49 30.84
N VAL A 459 -14.57 12.82 30.70
CA VAL A 459 -15.21 13.80 31.57
C VAL A 459 -16.71 13.53 31.75
N GLY A 460 -17.47 13.42 30.65
CA GLY A 460 -18.90 13.14 30.71
C GLY A 460 -19.21 11.82 31.41
N ALA A 461 -18.49 10.75 31.11
CA ALA A 461 -18.72 9.42 31.70
C ALA A 461 -18.46 9.37 33.22
N VAL A 462 -17.49 10.14 33.69
CA VAL A 462 -17.22 10.26 35.15
C VAL A 462 -18.24 11.16 35.82
N LEU A 463 -18.60 12.31 35.22
CA LEU A 463 -19.61 13.23 35.77
C LEU A 463 -20.99 12.58 35.93
N ASP A 464 -21.38 11.71 34.97
CA ASP A 464 -22.65 10.94 35.07
C ASP A 464 -22.71 10.04 36.31
N ARG A 465 -21.57 9.66 36.88
CA ARG A 465 -21.44 8.79 38.04
C ARG A 465 -21.24 9.56 39.37
N CYS A 466 -20.98 10.88 39.28
CA CYS A 466 -20.75 11.74 40.40
C CYS A 466 -22.06 12.28 40.95
N THR A 467 -22.20 12.29 42.27
CA THR A 467 -23.29 12.92 43.02
C THR A 467 -22.80 14.07 43.91
N ARG A 468 -21.48 14.20 44.03
CA ARG A 468 -20.82 15.23 44.84
C ARG A 468 -19.62 15.78 44.08
N LEU A 469 -19.17 16.94 44.45
CA LEU A 469 -17.90 17.54 44.01
C LEU A 469 -17.07 17.93 45.25
N LEU A 470 -15.77 17.97 45.08
CA LEU A 470 -14.88 18.47 46.12
C LEU A 470 -14.62 19.95 45.89
N GLY A 471 -15.30 20.80 46.64
CA GLY A 471 -15.08 22.23 46.67
C GLY A 471 -14.04 22.68 47.69
N PRO A 472 -13.78 24.00 47.79
CA PRO A 472 -12.80 24.54 48.74
C PRO A 472 -13.12 24.24 50.20
N ASP A 473 -14.39 24.21 50.56
CA ASP A 473 -14.89 24.01 51.94
C ASP A 473 -15.22 22.54 52.25
N GLY A 474 -15.01 21.64 51.31
CA GLY A 474 -15.26 20.21 51.44
C GLY A 474 -16.12 19.61 50.35
N GLU A 475 -16.72 18.45 50.65
CA GLU A 475 -17.57 17.77 49.68
C GLU A 475 -18.99 18.39 49.63
N GLU A 476 -19.39 18.86 48.45
CA GLU A 476 -20.68 19.49 48.17
C GLU A 476 -21.52 18.63 47.22
N PRO A 477 -22.85 18.72 47.28
CA PRO A 477 -23.73 18.06 46.33
C PRO A 477 -23.48 18.60 44.89
N LEU A 478 -23.42 17.71 43.91
CA LEU A 478 -23.31 18.07 42.50
C LEU A 478 -24.71 18.08 41.86
N ASP A 479 -25.25 19.28 41.66
CA ASP A 479 -26.52 19.50 40.96
C ASP A 479 -26.36 19.61 39.42
N ALA A 480 -27.45 19.78 38.69
CA ALA A 480 -27.41 19.93 37.23
C ALA A 480 -26.65 21.18 36.79
N PRO A 481 -26.85 22.38 37.34
CA PRO A 481 -26.03 23.57 37.02
C PRO A 481 -24.55 23.38 37.29
N GLY A 482 -24.18 22.71 38.37
CA GLY A 482 -22.78 22.38 38.67
C GLY A 482 -22.15 21.46 37.65
N ARG A 483 -22.90 20.48 37.12
CA ARG A 483 -22.44 19.61 36.03
C ARG A 483 -22.21 20.40 34.74
N ASP A 484 -23.12 21.29 34.39
CA ASP A 484 -23.00 22.15 33.21
C ASP A 484 -21.78 23.06 33.31
N LEU A 485 -21.50 23.59 34.50
CA LEU A 485 -20.32 24.42 34.76
C LEU A 485 -19.02 23.63 34.58
N LEU A 486 -18.96 22.39 35.12
CA LEU A 486 -17.80 21.50 34.96
C LEU A 486 -17.62 21.07 33.52
N ALA A 487 -18.68 20.84 32.78
CA ALA A 487 -18.63 20.54 31.36
C ALA A 487 -18.10 21.76 30.58
N ALA A 488 -18.56 22.96 30.89
CA ALA A 488 -18.08 24.20 30.29
C ALA A 488 -16.58 24.46 30.58
N LEU A 489 -16.13 24.20 31.82
CA LEU A 489 -14.72 24.26 32.18
C LEU A 489 -13.89 23.26 31.34
N ALA A 490 -14.39 22.04 31.22
CA ALA A 490 -13.71 21.03 30.37
C ALA A 490 -13.65 21.48 28.90
N ASP A 491 -14.73 22.02 28.33
CA ASP A 491 -14.75 22.56 26.99
C ASP A 491 -13.80 23.75 26.80
N GLN A 492 -13.69 24.63 27.81
CA GLN A 492 -12.73 25.73 27.82
C GLN A 492 -11.28 25.22 27.79
N GLN A 493 -10.94 24.24 28.62
CA GLN A 493 -9.60 23.64 28.65
C GLN A 493 -9.30 22.86 27.35
N ALA A 494 -10.28 22.12 26.83
CA ALA A 494 -10.17 21.45 25.54
C ALA A 494 -9.96 22.48 24.40
N GLY A 495 -10.56 23.64 24.49
CA GLY A 495 -10.33 24.77 23.57
C GLY A 495 -8.89 25.29 23.55
N GLN A 496 -8.13 25.06 24.64
CA GLN A 496 -6.69 25.33 24.72
C GLN A 496 -5.83 24.21 24.10
N GLY A 497 -6.44 23.16 23.54
CA GLY A 497 -5.75 22.05 22.90
C GLY A 497 -5.41 20.91 23.85
N LEU A 498 -5.96 20.92 25.07
CA LEU A 498 -5.68 19.91 26.06
C LEU A 498 -6.66 18.73 25.94
N ARG A 499 -6.16 17.51 26.09
CA ARG A 499 -6.97 16.31 26.29
C ARG A 499 -7.23 16.14 27.76
N LEU A 500 -8.48 15.86 28.16
CA LEU A 500 -8.88 15.85 29.55
C LEU A 500 -9.35 14.47 30.00
N LEU A 501 -8.95 14.08 31.21
CA LEU A 501 -9.52 12.98 31.97
C LEU A 501 -10.02 13.50 33.29
N ALA A 502 -11.23 13.11 33.68
CA ALA A 502 -11.76 13.38 34.99
C ALA A 502 -11.31 12.31 35.99
N VAL A 503 -11.12 12.74 37.25
CA VAL A 503 -10.82 11.88 38.38
C VAL A 503 -11.88 12.07 39.45
N ALA A 504 -12.40 10.97 39.96
CA ALA A 504 -13.41 10.95 41.03
C ALA A 504 -13.11 9.81 42.00
N ARG A 505 -13.61 9.93 43.25
CA ARG A 505 -13.47 8.87 44.26
C ARG A 505 -14.73 8.68 45.07
N ALA A 506 -14.84 7.52 45.74
CA ALA A 506 -15.82 7.29 46.78
C ALA A 506 -15.25 6.38 47.88
N GLU A 507 -15.58 6.64 49.15
CA GLU A 507 -15.28 5.73 50.24
C GLU A 507 -16.41 4.70 50.38
N ARG A 508 -16.07 3.42 50.55
CA ARG A 508 -17.00 2.30 50.71
C ARG A 508 -16.58 1.44 51.86
N PRO A 509 -17.52 0.82 52.59
CA PRO A 509 -17.19 -0.18 53.60
C PRO A 509 -16.33 -1.29 52.97
N ALA A 510 -15.25 -1.67 53.68
CA ALA A 510 -14.40 -2.76 53.26
C ALA A 510 -15.17 -4.07 53.11
N ARG A 511 -15.02 -4.80 52.03
CA ARG A 511 -15.66 -6.09 51.82
C ARG A 511 -14.71 -7.06 51.13
N LEU A 512 -14.87 -8.34 51.38
CA LEU A 512 -14.10 -9.41 50.73
C LEU A 512 -14.68 -9.86 49.38
N GLY A 513 -15.84 -9.31 48.98
CA GLY A 513 -16.52 -9.66 47.72
C GLY A 513 -15.95 -8.90 46.52
N PRO A 514 -16.24 -9.38 45.27
CA PRO A 514 -15.74 -8.70 44.07
C PRO A 514 -16.37 -7.31 43.92
N TYR A 515 -15.58 -6.36 43.44
CA TYR A 515 -16.04 -5.05 42.99
C TYR A 515 -16.47 -5.13 41.52
N ALA A 516 -17.58 -4.44 41.22
CA ALA A 516 -18.19 -4.47 39.90
C ALA A 516 -18.72 -3.09 39.47
N HIS A 517 -19.28 -2.96 38.29
CA HIS A 517 -19.78 -1.71 37.71
C HIS A 517 -20.81 -0.93 38.59
N PRO A 518 -21.68 -1.57 39.40
CA PRO A 518 -22.57 -0.83 40.32
C PRO A 518 -21.82 -0.04 41.38
N ASP A 519 -20.56 -0.39 41.68
CA ASP A 519 -19.75 0.32 42.67
C ASP A 519 -19.19 1.66 42.18
N GLU A 520 -19.25 1.89 40.87
CA GLU A 520 -18.78 3.10 40.19
C GLU A 520 -19.77 4.27 40.20
N HIS A 521 -20.77 4.28 41.09
CA HIS A 521 -21.77 5.35 41.24
C HIS A 521 -21.67 6.06 42.58
N GLY A 522 -22.29 7.24 42.70
CA GLY A 522 -22.25 8.05 43.92
C GLY A 522 -20.83 8.52 44.24
N LEU A 523 -20.08 8.95 43.23
CA LEU A 523 -18.71 9.42 43.35
C LEU A 523 -18.66 10.91 43.68
N THR A 524 -17.56 11.33 44.32
CA THR A 524 -17.16 12.72 44.49
C THR A 524 -16.17 13.10 43.39
N PHE A 525 -16.53 14.07 42.55
CA PHE A 525 -15.63 14.61 41.52
C PHE A 525 -14.48 15.36 42.21
N LEU A 526 -13.25 15.05 41.84
CA LEU A 526 -12.04 15.66 42.37
C LEU A 526 -11.46 16.73 41.44
N GLY A 527 -11.54 16.53 40.12
CA GLY A 527 -10.96 17.44 39.16
C GLY A 527 -10.59 16.78 37.83
N LEU A 528 -9.77 17.50 37.06
CA LEU A 528 -9.36 17.16 35.70
C LEU A 528 -7.84 16.98 35.60
N LEU A 529 -7.40 15.92 34.99
CA LEU A 529 -6.03 15.77 34.47
C LEU A 529 -6.00 16.27 33.02
N ALA A 530 -5.12 17.22 32.74
CA ALA A 530 -4.95 17.81 31.43
C ALA A 530 -3.66 17.29 30.76
N PHE A 531 -3.77 16.79 29.55
CA PHE A 531 -2.67 16.26 28.77
C PHE A 531 -2.44 17.10 27.53
N HIS A 532 -1.19 17.22 27.16
CA HIS A 532 -0.77 17.86 25.91
C HIS A 532 -0.19 16.80 24.96
N ASP A 533 -0.73 16.76 23.75
CA ASP A 533 -0.20 15.94 22.66
C ASP A 533 0.81 16.80 21.88
N HIS A 534 2.10 16.51 21.99
CA HIS A 534 3.11 17.22 21.23
C HIS A 534 3.04 16.86 19.75
N ALA A 535 3.07 17.87 18.87
CA ALA A 535 3.18 17.66 17.43
C ALA A 535 4.49 16.92 17.09
N THR A 536 4.43 16.00 16.11
CA THR A 536 5.63 15.38 15.56
C THR A 536 6.47 16.45 14.86
N ARG A 537 7.78 16.51 15.13
CA ARG A 537 8.69 17.56 14.60
C ARG A 537 8.64 17.67 13.08
N THR A 538 8.39 16.60 12.38
CA THR A 538 8.34 16.54 10.92
C THR A 538 6.96 16.83 10.33
N ALA A 539 5.90 16.92 11.15
CA ALA A 539 4.52 17.07 10.66
C ALA A 539 4.30 18.41 9.95
N GLY A 540 4.67 19.54 10.57
CA GLY A 540 4.52 20.86 9.95
C GLY A 540 5.23 20.99 8.60
N PRO A 541 6.56 20.68 8.53
CA PRO A 541 7.28 20.65 7.26
C PRO A 541 6.67 19.71 6.21
N ALA A 542 6.19 18.52 6.62
CA ALA A 542 5.56 17.58 5.71
C ALA A 542 4.24 18.13 5.13
N LEU A 543 3.41 18.76 5.97
CA LEU A 543 2.15 19.36 5.53
C LEU A 543 2.40 20.52 4.52
N ALA A 544 3.39 21.37 4.77
CA ALA A 544 3.78 22.43 3.85
C ALA A 544 4.26 21.86 2.49
N GLU A 545 5.10 20.82 2.54
CA GLU A 545 5.60 20.14 1.35
C GLU A 545 4.47 19.47 0.54
N LEU A 546 3.48 18.86 1.19
CA LEU A 546 2.31 18.28 0.54
C LEU A 546 1.46 19.35 -0.15
N ALA A 547 1.23 20.50 0.51
CA ALA A 547 0.52 21.63 -0.06
C ALA A 547 1.21 22.18 -1.32
N GLU A 548 2.55 22.35 -1.28
CA GLU A 548 3.35 22.75 -2.46
C GLU A 548 3.22 21.78 -3.63
N ARG A 549 2.99 20.50 -3.33
CA ARG A 549 2.75 19.44 -4.33
C ARG A 549 1.30 19.33 -4.77
N GLY A 550 0.41 20.21 -4.28
CA GLY A 550 -1.01 20.21 -4.61
C GLY A 550 -1.77 19.02 -4.03
N VAL A 551 -1.36 18.55 -2.86
CA VAL A 551 -2.07 17.54 -2.07
C VAL A 551 -2.79 18.24 -0.92
N THR A 552 -4.11 18.11 -0.90
CA THR A 552 -4.94 18.65 0.18
C THR A 552 -4.95 17.67 1.35
N VAL A 553 -4.57 18.13 2.54
CA VAL A 553 -4.61 17.30 3.75
C VAL A 553 -5.92 17.52 4.50
N LYS A 554 -6.55 16.41 4.91
CA LYS A 554 -7.78 16.40 5.71
C LYS A 554 -7.55 15.60 6.99
N VAL A 555 -7.95 16.17 8.13
CA VAL A 555 -7.76 15.56 9.44
C VAL A 555 -9.07 14.95 9.90
N LEU A 556 -9.07 13.64 10.17
CA LEU A 556 -10.23 12.86 10.63
C LEU A 556 -9.92 12.30 12.01
N THR A 557 -10.41 12.94 13.07
CA THR A 557 -10.06 12.58 14.44
C THR A 557 -11.27 12.24 15.31
N GLY A 558 -11.06 11.36 16.29
CA GLY A 558 -12.04 11.11 17.36
C GLY A 558 -12.11 12.20 18.44
N ASP A 559 -11.19 13.17 18.39
CA ASP A 559 -11.10 14.24 19.37
C ASP A 559 -12.21 15.27 19.22
N HIS A 560 -12.36 16.11 20.26
CA HIS A 560 -13.25 17.26 20.25
C HIS A 560 -12.84 18.30 19.19
N ALA A 561 -13.83 18.99 18.61
CA ALA A 561 -13.63 19.96 17.55
C ALA A 561 -12.61 21.06 17.87
N ALA A 562 -12.65 21.60 19.08
CA ALA A 562 -11.75 22.65 19.55
C ALA A 562 -10.29 22.19 19.61
N THR A 563 -10.05 20.99 20.15
CA THR A 563 -8.72 20.35 20.26
C THR A 563 -8.15 20.07 18.87
N ALA A 564 -8.98 19.53 17.95
CA ALA A 564 -8.59 19.26 16.57
C ALA A 564 -8.22 20.54 15.82
N ALA A 565 -9.03 21.58 15.94
CA ALA A 565 -8.77 22.90 15.31
C ALA A 565 -7.49 23.53 15.84
N ARG A 566 -7.19 23.41 17.12
CA ARG A 566 -5.96 23.95 17.72
C ARG A 566 -4.73 23.19 17.19
N ALA A 567 -4.73 21.87 17.21
CA ALA A 567 -3.64 21.06 16.72
C ALA A 567 -3.34 21.36 15.24
N CYS A 568 -4.37 21.55 14.40
CA CYS A 568 -4.19 21.93 12.99
C CYS A 568 -3.49 23.29 12.87
N ARG A 569 -3.90 24.29 13.66
CA ARG A 569 -3.25 25.62 13.66
C ARG A 569 -1.79 25.56 14.10
N ASP A 570 -1.48 24.80 15.12
CA ASP A 570 -0.12 24.62 15.63
C ASP A 570 0.79 23.94 14.60
N LEU A 571 0.21 23.13 13.71
CA LEU A 571 0.88 22.48 12.58
C LEU A 571 0.93 23.34 11.30
N GLY A 572 0.39 24.57 11.33
CA GLY A 572 0.33 25.47 10.18
C GLY A 572 -0.77 25.13 9.16
N LEU A 573 -1.71 24.24 9.53
CA LEU A 573 -2.86 23.91 8.70
C LEU A 573 -4.06 24.78 9.07
N ALA A 574 -4.64 25.48 8.08
CA ALA A 574 -5.86 26.25 8.31
C ALA A 574 -7.05 25.27 8.53
N PRO A 575 -7.65 25.22 9.73
CA PRO A 575 -8.72 24.25 10.00
C PRO A 575 -10.00 24.53 9.22
N GLY A 576 -10.24 25.76 8.80
CA GLY A 576 -11.50 26.16 8.19
C GLY A 576 -12.69 25.92 9.11
N THR A 577 -13.82 25.49 8.52
CA THR A 577 -14.99 25.03 9.30
C THR A 577 -14.73 23.60 9.75
N VAL A 578 -14.74 23.36 11.08
CA VAL A 578 -14.67 22.03 11.65
C VAL A 578 -16.07 21.42 11.66
N VAL A 579 -16.19 20.19 11.19
CA VAL A 579 -17.46 19.46 11.13
C VAL A 579 -17.44 18.32 12.16
N ASP A 580 -18.43 18.29 13.03
CA ASP A 580 -18.65 17.15 13.94
C ASP A 580 -19.27 15.97 13.18
N ALA A 581 -18.86 14.76 13.52
CA ALA A 581 -19.31 13.55 12.86
C ALA A 581 -20.82 13.28 12.98
N ASP A 582 -21.48 13.79 14.01
CA ASP A 582 -22.94 13.69 14.20
C ASP A 582 -23.73 14.27 13.00
N ARG A 583 -23.14 15.26 12.28
CA ARG A 583 -23.75 15.80 11.06
C ARG A 583 -23.65 14.86 9.85
N ILE A 584 -22.74 13.90 9.90
CA ILE A 584 -22.46 13.00 8.76
C ILE A 584 -23.55 11.93 8.65
N ASP A 585 -24.13 11.48 9.79
CA ASP A 585 -25.07 10.36 9.84
C ASP A 585 -26.34 10.61 9.04
N GLY A 586 -26.79 11.86 8.97
CA GLY A 586 -27.99 12.26 8.26
C GLY A 586 -27.80 12.59 6.78
N LEU A 587 -26.55 12.62 6.26
CA LEU A 587 -26.25 13.04 4.89
C LEU A 587 -26.30 11.86 3.92
N SER A 588 -26.79 12.12 2.72
CA SER A 588 -26.61 11.22 1.56
C SER A 588 -25.14 11.20 1.13
N ASP A 589 -24.73 10.19 0.37
CA ASP A 589 -23.34 10.07 -0.09
C ASP A 589 -22.90 11.23 -1.02
N GLY A 590 -23.84 11.78 -1.80
CA GLY A 590 -23.57 12.97 -2.63
C GLY A 590 -23.34 14.24 -1.80
N GLU A 591 -24.21 14.51 -0.82
CA GLU A 591 -24.06 15.66 0.08
C GLU A 591 -22.78 15.55 0.93
N LEU A 592 -22.46 14.31 1.36
CA LEU A 592 -21.22 14.04 2.07
C LEU A 592 -19.99 14.30 1.19
N ALA A 593 -20.04 13.96 -0.09
CA ALA A 593 -18.95 14.19 -1.05
C ALA A 593 -18.66 15.69 -1.22
N GLU A 594 -19.69 16.52 -1.35
CA GLU A 594 -19.56 17.98 -1.43
C GLU A 594 -19.00 18.55 -0.11
N LEU A 595 -19.55 18.14 1.03
CA LEU A 595 -19.10 18.55 2.35
C LEU A 595 -17.64 18.12 2.58
N ALA A 596 -17.31 16.87 2.25
CA ALA A 596 -15.96 16.32 2.44
C ALA A 596 -14.92 17.04 1.57
N THR A 597 -15.28 17.46 0.37
CA THR A 597 -14.39 18.23 -0.51
C THR A 597 -14.07 19.60 0.10
N ALA A 598 -15.06 20.30 0.68
CA ALA A 598 -14.92 21.64 1.25
C ALA A 598 -14.28 21.66 2.65
N THR A 599 -14.41 20.58 3.43
CA THR A 599 -14.01 20.52 4.86
C THR A 599 -12.59 20.03 5.01
N THR A 600 -11.81 20.67 5.90
CA THR A 600 -10.44 20.27 6.24
C THR A 600 -10.39 19.35 7.46
N VAL A 601 -11.25 19.59 8.47
CA VAL A 601 -11.20 18.90 9.77
C VAL A 601 -12.55 18.31 10.11
N PHE A 602 -12.57 17.01 10.43
CA PHE A 602 -13.71 16.28 10.96
C PHE A 602 -13.40 15.80 12.38
N ALA A 603 -14.24 16.16 13.33
CA ALA A 603 -14.08 15.84 14.75
C ALA A 603 -15.06 14.75 15.20
N ARG A 604 -14.79 14.11 16.33
CA ARG A 604 -15.59 13.04 16.94
C ARG A 604 -15.89 11.87 16.01
N CYS A 605 -15.00 11.63 15.04
CA CYS A 605 -15.19 10.58 14.03
C CYS A 605 -15.06 9.18 14.64
N THR A 606 -16.05 8.34 14.37
CA THR A 606 -15.94 6.89 14.53
C THR A 606 -15.16 6.27 13.37
N PRO A 607 -14.66 5.02 13.48
CA PRO A 607 -14.01 4.31 12.38
C PRO A 607 -14.88 4.23 11.11
N THR A 608 -16.20 4.08 11.29
CA THR A 608 -17.18 4.05 10.17
C THR A 608 -17.31 5.41 9.50
N HIS A 609 -17.33 6.52 10.27
CA HIS A 609 -17.33 7.88 9.72
C HIS A 609 -16.07 8.15 8.89
N LYS A 610 -14.87 7.81 9.41
CA LYS A 610 -13.61 7.94 8.67
C LYS A 610 -13.67 7.22 7.32
N ALA A 611 -14.11 5.97 7.31
CA ALA A 611 -14.22 5.18 6.07
C ALA A 611 -15.26 5.76 5.09
N ARG A 612 -16.38 6.29 5.59
CA ARG A 612 -17.44 6.88 4.77
C ARG A 612 -16.97 8.18 4.11
N ILE A 613 -16.26 9.04 4.84
CA ILE A 613 -15.66 10.28 4.31
C ILE A 613 -14.66 9.96 3.19
N VAL A 614 -13.76 8.99 3.42
CA VAL A 614 -12.75 8.61 2.43
C VAL A 614 -13.39 8.06 1.15
N ARG A 615 -14.45 7.24 1.27
CA ARG A 615 -15.21 6.75 0.11
C ARG A 615 -15.88 7.89 -0.64
N ALA A 616 -16.54 8.80 0.07
CA ALA A 616 -17.22 9.94 -0.53
C ALA A 616 -16.26 10.82 -1.35
N LEU A 617 -15.03 11.07 -0.84
CA LEU A 617 -13.99 11.76 -1.59
C LEU A 617 -13.56 10.99 -2.85
N GLY A 618 -13.40 9.68 -2.75
CA GLY A 618 -13.07 8.83 -3.92
C GLY A 618 -14.19 8.82 -4.97
N ASP A 619 -15.44 8.82 -4.55
CA ASP A 619 -16.61 8.86 -5.44
C ASP A 619 -16.78 10.25 -6.08
N ALA A 620 -16.34 11.33 -5.41
CA ALA A 620 -16.21 12.68 -5.99
C ALA A 620 -15.09 12.78 -7.06
N GLY A 621 -14.29 11.74 -7.25
CA GLY A 621 -13.24 11.67 -8.26
C GLY A 621 -11.83 11.99 -7.78
N HIS A 622 -11.65 12.19 -6.48
CA HIS A 622 -10.34 12.37 -5.87
C HIS A 622 -9.58 11.03 -5.77
N VAL A 623 -8.26 11.09 -5.86
CA VAL A 623 -7.39 9.96 -5.53
C VAL A 623 -6.96 10.12 -4.07
N THR A 624 -7.49 9.25 -3.23
CA THR A 624 -7.39 9.39 -1.79
C THR A 624 -6.27 8.55 -1.20
N GLY A 625 -5.45 9.17 -0.34
CA GLY A 625 -4.57 8.46 0.59
C GLY A 625 -5.14 8.51 2.00
N TYR A 626 -4.86 7.48 2.80
CA TYR A 626 -5.13 7.50 4.23
C TYR A 626 -3.88 7.13 5.01
N LEU A 627 -3.50 7.96 5.97
CA LEU A 627 -2.39 7.72 6.89
C LEU A 627 -2.96 7.46 8.29
N GLY A 628 -2.75 6.27 8.82
CA GLY A 628 -3.24 5.86 10.12
C GLY A 628 -2.31 4.85 10.80
N ASP A 629 -2.40 4.78 12.13
CA ASP A 629 -1.54 3.95 12.98
C ASP A 629 -2.31 2.91 13.81
N GLY A 630 -3.59 3.17 14.10
CA GLY A 630 -4.40 2.36 14.99
C GLY A 630 -5.38 1.41 14.31
N LEU A 631 -6.01 0.53 15.10
CA LEU A 631 -7.12 -0.33 14.67
C LEU A 631 -8.32 0.45 14.16
N ASN A 632 -8.57 1.61 14.75
CA ASN A 632 -9.67 2.50 14.39
C ASN A 632 -9.59 3.04 12.98
N ASP A 633 -8.40 2.98 12.37
CA ASP A 633 -8.11 3.47 11.02
C ASP A 633 -8.27 2.41 9.93
N LEU A 634 -8.34 1.11 10.31
CA LEU A 634 -8.44 0.01 9.33
C LEU A 634 -9.57 0.16 8.32
N PRO A 635 -10.82 0.54 8.70
CA PRO A 635 -11.88 0.73 7.74
C PRO A 635 -11.59 1.86 6.74
N ALA A 636 -10.94 2.94 7.19
CA ALA A 636 -10.55 4.07 6.36
C ALA A 636 -9.37 3.74 5.44
N LEU A 637 -8.35 3.01 5.94
CA LEU A 637 -7.24 2.50 5.14
C LEU A 637 -7.74 1.61 3.99
N ARG A 638 -8.69 0.71 4.27
CA ARG A 638 -9.31 -0.13 3.25
C ARG A 638 -10.17 0.64 2.25
N ALA A 639 -10.70 1.80 2.63
CA ALA A 639 -11.52 2.65 1.78
C ALA A 639 -10.68 3.54 0.86
N ALA A 640 -9.44 3.85 1.21
CA ALA A 640 -8.54 4.71 0.44
C ALA A 640 -7.96 4.00 -0.80
N ASP A 641 -7.54 4.78 -1.80
CA ASP A 641 -6.79 4.26 -2.96
C ASP A 641 -5.37 3.85 -2.56
N VAL A 642 -4.79 4.56 -1.57
CA VAL A 642 -3.47 4.26 -0.99
C VAL A 642 -3.54 4.26 0.52
N ALA A 643 -3.18 3.14 1.13
CA ALA A 643 -3.07 2.97 2.56
C ALA A 643 -1.62 3.20 3.02
N LEU A 644 -1.41 4.15 3.95
CA LEU A 644 -0.11 4.46 4.52
C LEU A 644 -0.11 4.20 6.03
N ALA A 645 0.99 3.63 6.53
CA ALA A 645 1.18 3.41 7.97
C ALA A 645 2.57 3.89 8.42
N PRO A 646 2.69 4.57 9.58
CA PRO A 646 3.99 4.88 10.17
C PRO A 646 4.61 3.61 10.79
N GLN A 647 5.91 3.66 11.13
CA GLN A 647 6.62 2.54 11.74
C GLN A 647 6.00 2.06 13.05
N GLY A 648 5.52 2.99 13.87
CA GLY A 648 4.88 2.71 15.16
C GLY A 648 3.44 2.22 15.08
N ALA A 649 2.87 2.05 13.88
CA ALA A 649 1.52 1.54 13.72
C ALA A 649 1.39 0.11 14.24
N VAL A 650 0.21 -0.24 14.76
CA VAL A 650 -0.11 -1.61 15.18
C VAL A 650 0.04 -2.59 14.01
N ASP A 651 0.36 -3.83 14.31
CA ASP A 651 0.71 -4.84 13.31
C ASP A 651 -0.33 -5.02 12.21
N VAL A 652 -1.61 -5.06 12.57
CA VAL A 652 -2.71 -5.19 11.60
C VAL A 652 -2.76 -4.01 10.64
N THR A 653 -2.51 -2.80 11.14
CA THR A 653 -2.48 -1.57 10.34
C THR A 653 -1.29 -1.60 9.39
N ARG A 654 -0.08 -1.96 9.89
CA ARG A 654 1.11 -2.14 9.04
C ARG A 654 0.91 -3.20 7.96
N GLN A 655 0.26 -4.32 8.30
CA GLN A 655 -0.02 -5.38 7.33
C GLN A 655 -1.07 -4.99 6.29
N SER A 656 -2.03 -4.14 6.65
CA SER A 656 -3.07 -3.64 5.76
C SER A 656 -2.60 -2.47 4.89
N ALA A 657 -1.48 -1.82 5.24
CA ALA A 657 -0.95 -0.68 4.51
C ALA A 657 -0.25 -1.10 3.21
N ASP A 658 -0.45 -0.32 2.16
CA ASP A 658 0.27 -0.44 0.88
C ASP A 658 1.70 0.09 0.98
N VAL A 659 1.90 1.10 1.83
CA VAL A 659 3.18 1.79 2.03
C VAL A 659 3.42 1.98 3.52
N VAL A 660 4.59 1.57 3.98
CA VAL A 660 5.02 1.69 5.37
C VAL A 660 6.21 2.64 5.45
N LEU A 661 6.11 3.64 6.32
CA LEU A 661 7.21 4.55 6.64
C LEU A 661 8.06 3.87 7.73
N ALA A 662 9.25 3.40 7.40
CA ALA A 662 10.14 2.71 8.35
C ALA A 662 10.87 3.67 9.31
N ALA A 663 10.58 4.96 9.26
CA ALA A 663 11.03 5.98 10.21
C ALA A 663 9.85 6.90 10.54
N LYS A 664 9.85 7.52 11.74
CA LYS A 664 8.84 8.53 12.13
C LYS A 664 9.09 9.88 11.42
N ASP A 665 9.31 9.84 10.11
CA ASP A 665 9.54 11.02 9.29
C ASP A 665 8.43 11.16 8.24
N LEU A 666 7.49 12.06 8.48
CA LEU A 666 6.36 12.30 7.60
C LEU A 666 6.76 13.00 6.28
N THR A 667 7.95 13.62 6.20
CA THR A 667 8.43 14.23 4.94
C THR A 667 8.72 13.15 3.88
N ALA A 668 8.93 11.91 4.31
CA ALA A 668 9.08 10.77 3.42
C ALA A 668 7.86 10.54 2.51
N ILE A 669 6.65 10.98 2.92
CA ILE A 669 5.43 10.92 2.10
C ILE A 669 5.58 11.81 0.86
N GLY A 670 6.08 13.04 1.01
CA GLY A 670 6.35 13.96 -0.09
C GLY A 670 7.33 13.36 -1.12
N HIS A 671 8.35 12.66 -0.64
CA HIS A 671 9.29 11.94 -1.50
C HIS A 671 8.66 10.73 -2.20
N ALA A 672 7.79 9.98 -1.50
CA ALA A 672 7.05 8.87 -2.08
C ALA A 672 6.11 9.34 -3.20
N ILE A 673 5.37 10.44 -3.00
CA ILE A 673 4.55 11.09 -4.01
C ILE A 673 5.39 11.51 -5.22
N THR A 674 6.52 12.15 -4.99
CA THR A 674 7.43 12.60 -6.06
C THR A 674 7.93 11.41 -6.89
N THR A 675 8.32 10.31 -6.23
CA THR A 675 8.77 9.09 -6.90
C THR A 675 7.62 8.41 -7.65
N GLY A 676 6.41 8.42 -7.10
CA GLY A 676 5.20 7.96 -7.79
C GLY A 676 4.92 8.76 -9.05
N ARG A 677 5.00 10.10 -8.98
CA ARG A 677 4.86 11.00 -10.15
C ARG A 677 5.94 10.77 -11.19
N TYR A 678 7.16 10.50 -10.73
CA TYR A 678 8.28 10.15 -11.61
C TYR A 678 7.95 8.89 -12.41
N SER A 679 7.56 7.81 -11.75
CA SER A 679 7.21 6.53 -12.39
C SER A 679 6.01 6.69 -13.33
N SER A 680 4.96 7.38 -12.88
CA SER A 680 3.75 7.64 -13.68
C SER A 680 4.05 8.48 -14.93
N SER A 681 4.95 9.46 -14.83
CA SER A 681 5.38 10.27 -15.97
C SER A 681 6.10 9.43 -17.03
N ASN A 682 6.96 8.50 -16.61
CA ASN A 682 7.67 7.61 -17.53
C ASN A 682 6.71 6.66 -18.24
N ILE A 683 5.73 6.10 -17.52
CA ILE A 683 4.69 5.24 -18.11
C ILE A 683 3.85 6.03 -19.12
N THR A 684 3.45 7.26 -18.77
CA THR A 684 2.67 8.13 -19.66
C THR A 684 3.48 8.50 -20.92
N THR A 685 4.76 8.80 -20.76
CA THR A 685 5.67 9.11 -21.89
C THR A 685 5.79 7.91 -22.83
N TYR A 686 5.96 6.71 -22.28
CA TYR A 686 5.96 5.49 -23.09
C TYR A 686 4.66 5.34 -23.88
N LEU A 687 3.50 5.45 -23.22
CA LEU A 687 2.20 5.33 -23.90
C LEU A 687 2.04 6.36 -25.01
N HIS A 688 2.43 7.60 -24.78
CA HIS A 688 2.39 8.67 -25.79
C HIS A 688 3.25 8.37 -27.01
N ILE A 689 4.51 7.96 -26.79
CA ILE A 689 5.47 7.65 -27.87
C ILE A 689 4.99 6.44 -28.66
N THR A 690 4.71 5.33 -27.97
CA THR A 690 4.34 4.06 -28.61
C THR A 690 3.06 4.20 -29.41
N LEU A 691 2.00 4.76 -28.83
CA LEU A 691 0.71 4.82 -29.52
C LEU A 691 0.67 5.85 -30.64
N SER A 692 1.43 6.95 -30.54
CA SER A 692 1.52 7.90 -31.64
C SER A 692 2.35 7.34 -32.82
N SER A 693 3.46 6.64 -32.54
CA SER A 693 4.25 5.98 -33.58
C SER A 693 3.45 4.86 -34.26
N ASN A 694 2.82 4.00 -33.48
CA ASN A 694 2.05 2.88 -34.01
C ASN A 694 0.85 3.36 -34.84
N LEU A 695 0.13 4.40 -34.40
CA LEU A 695 -0.95 4.99 -35.18
C LEU A 695 -0.43 5.57 -36.52
N GLY A 696 0.69 6.28 -36.48
CA GLY A 696 1.33 6.82 -37.68
C GLY A 696 1.68 5.71 -38.68
N ASN A 697 2.38 4.68 -38.22
CA ASN A 697 2.77 3.53 -39.04
C ASN A 697 1.55 2.82 -39.64
N VAL A 698 0.46 2.62 -38.88
CA VAL A 698 -0.77 1.99 -39.42
C VAL A 698 -1.41 2.84 -40.48
N VAL A 699 -1.51 4.16 -40.30
CA VAL A 699 -2.04 5.07 -41.32
C VAL A 699 -1.18 5.05 -42.58
N ALA A 700 0.15 5.06 -42.44
CA ALA A 700 1.08 4.95 -43.57
C ALA A 700 0.93 3.61 -44.28
N MET A 701 0.89 2.49 -43.55
CA MET A 701 0.68 1.15 -44.12
C MET A 701 -0.61 1.01 -44.92
N LEU A 702 -1.71 1.53 -44.35
CA LEU A 702 -3.02 1.54 -45.01
C LEU A 702 -2.96 2.37 -46.30
N THR A 703 -2.37 3.57 -46.21
CA THR A 703 -2.26 4.44 -47.39
C THR A 703 -1.36 3.81 -48.47
N ALA A 704 -0.24 3.21 -48.08
CA ALA A 704 0.66 2.52 -49.00
C ALA A 704 -0.01 1.28 -49.62
N ALA A 705 -0.75 0.51 -48.88
CA ALA A 705 -1.50 -0.64 -49.40
C ALA A 705 -2.54 -0.25 -50.46
N LEU A 706 -3.08 0.98 -50.37
CA LEU A 706 -3.99 1.53 -51.36
C LEU A 706 -3.29 2.07 -52.61
N LEU A 707 -2.12 2.68 -52.46
CA LEU A 707 -1.42 3.40 -53.54
C LEU A 707 -0.42 2.53 -54.28
N LEU A 708 0.28 1.59 -53.58
CA LEU A 708 1.35 0.79 -54.18
C LEU A 708 0.85 -0.51 -54.82
N PRO A 709 1.44 -0.98 -55.93
CA PRO A 709 1.08 -2.25 -56.54
C PRO A 709 1.62 -3.48 -55.84
N PHE A 710 2.37 -3.31 -54.71
CA PHE A 710 2.96 -4.36 -53.87
C PHE A 710 2.76 -4.05 -52.39
N LEU A 711 3.02 -5.01 -51.53
CA LEU A 711 3.01 -4.79 -50.08
C LEU A 711 4.13 -3.84 -49.66
N PRO A 712 3.85 -2.81 -48.87
CA PRO A 712 4.85 -1.77 -48.52
C PRO A 712 6.00 -2.30 -47.69
N MET A 713 5.80 -3.40 -46.94
CA MET A 713 6.82 -4.08 -46.14
C MET A 713 6.44 -5.56 -45.98
N LEU A 714 7.42 -6.43 -45.83
CA LEU A 714 7.20 -7.84 -45.54
C LEU A 714 6.80 -8.03 -44.07
N PRO A 715 5.92 -8.98 -43.72
CA PRO A 715 5.52 -9.22 -42.34
C PRO A 715 6.70 -9.45 -41.37
N ALA A 716 7.73 -10.17 -41.82
CA ALA A 716 8.96 -10.40 -41.04
C ALA A 716 9.73 -9.11 -40.73
N GLN A 717 9.77 -8.17 -41.66
CA GLN A 717 10.40 -6.87 -41.46
C GLN A 717 9.62 -6.00 -40.48
N VAL A 718 8.29 -5.98 -40.59
CA VAL A 718 7.39 -5.28 -39.64
C VAL A 718 7.63 -5.78 -38.20
N LEU A 719 7.67 -7.11 -38.03
CA LEU A 719 7.90 -7.72 -36.71
C LEU A 719 9.32 -7.43 -36.18
N ALA A 720 10.35 -7.51 -37.03
CA ALA A 720 11.72 -7.18 -36.63
C ALA A 720 11.87 -5.72 -36.22
N GLN A 721 11.22 -4.80 -36.93
CA GLN A 721 11.17 -3.38 -36.61
C GLN A 721 10.50 -3.14 -35.25
N ASN A 722 9.32 -3.74 -35.01
CA ASN A 722 8.61 -3.61 -33.77
C ASN A 722 9.43 -4.14 -32.59
N LEU A 723 10.10 -5.30 -32.74
CA LEU A 723 10.98 -5.85 -31.70
C LEU A 723 12.12 -4.89 -31.34
N CYS A 724 12.78 -4.31 -32.37
CA CYS A 724 13.86 -3.34 -32.15
C CYS A 724 13.36 -2.10 -31.39
N PHE A 725 12.21 -1.58 -31.79
CA PHE A 725 11.60 -0.41 -31.16
C PHE A 725 11.15 -0.71 -29.71
N ASP A 726 10.48 -1.83 -29.49
CA ASP A 726 10.02 -2.26 -28.17
C ASP A 726 11.19 -2.48 -27.20
N ALA A 727 12.29 -3.10 -27.68
CA ALA A 727 13.51 -3.23 -26.89
C ALA A 727 14.11 -1.86 -26.54
N ALA A 728 14.13 -0.92 -27.48
CA ALA A 728 14.62 0.44 -27.21
C ALA A 728 13.75 1.21 -26.23
N GLN A 729 12.43 1.03 -26.28
CA GLN A 729 11.46 1.68 -25.40
C GLN A 729 11.63 1.30 -23.91
N LEU A 730 12.21 0.13 -23.60
CA LEU A 730 12.53 -0.24 -22.21
C LEU A 730 13.42 0.81 -21.52
N SER A 731 14.20 1.55 -22.31
CA SER A 731 15.04 2.64 -21.80
C SER A 731 14.23 3.83 -21.25
N LEU A 732 12.95 3.98 -21.63
CA LEU A 732 12.06 5.04 -21.14
C LEU A 732 11.74 4.91 -19.64
N ALA A 733 11.81 3.71 -19.07
CA ALA A 733 11.72 3.50 -17.63
C ALA A 733 12.81 4.24 -16.84
N PHE A 734 13.89 4.65 -17.50
CA PHE A 734 15.02 5.39 -16.92
C PHE A 734 15.00 6.88 -17.25
N ASP A 735 13.96 7.38 -17.93
CA ASP A 735 13.89 8.80 -18.30
C ASP A 735 13.70 9.68 -17.07
N ARG A 736 14.06 10.95 -17.17
CA ARG A 736 13.95 11.95 -16.11
C ARG A 736 12.89 12.98 -16.50
N PRO A 737 11.71 12.95 -15.86
CA PRO A 737 10.66 13.93 -16.12
C PRO A 737 11.06 15.33 -15.64
N SER A 738 10.42 16.35 -16.19
CA SER A 738 10.69 17.74 -15.81
C SER A 738 10.22 18.03 -14.37
N PRO A 739 10.88 18.93 -13.64
CA PRO A 739 10.45 19.34 -12.31
C PRO A 739 9.01 19.85 -12.26
N ALA A 740 8.53 20.50 -13.33
CA ALA A 740 7.14 20.96 -13.44
C ALA A 740 6.13 19.79 -13.49
N ALA A 741 6.51 18.64 -14.07
CA ALA A 741 5.68 17.44 -14.13
C ALA A 741 5.54 16.77 -12.76
N LEU A 742 6.47 17.04 -11.83
CA LEU A 742 6.49 16.46 -10.48
C LEU A 742 5.75 17.31 -9.44
N ARG A 743 5.40 18.57 -9.76
CA ARG A 743 4.77 19.49 -8.79
C ARG A 743 3.29 19.25 -8.56
N ARG A 744 2.55 18.77 -9.55
CA ARG A 744 1.08 18.59 -9.45
C ARG A 744 0.66 17.19 -9.85
N PRO A 745 -0.40 16.65 -9.22
CA PRO A 745 -0.98 15.38 -9.65
C PRO A 745 -1.45 15.51 -11.11
N ARG A 746 -1.15 14.50 -11.93
CA ARG A 746 -1.62 14.41 -13.31
C ARG A 746 -2.51 13.21 -13.47
N ALA A 747 -3.80 13.43 -13.59
CA ALA A 747 -4.70 12.42 -14.08
C ALA A 747 -4.55 12.29 -15.61
N LEU A 748 -4.53 11.05 -16.12
CA LEU A 748 -4.60 10.76 -17.54
C LEU A 748 -6.00 11.11 -18.06
N HIS A 749 -6.16 12.31 -18.64
CA HIS A 749 -7.43 12.71 -19.25
C HIS A 749 -7.53 12.05 -20.64
N PRO A 750 -8.51 11.17 -20.89
CA PRO A 750 -8.62 10.43 -22.16
C PRO A 750 -8.68 11.31 -23.40
N ARG A 751 -9.29 12.49 -23.29
CA ARG A 751 -9.39 13.44 -24.41
C ARG A 751 -8.06 14.04 -24.83
N ASP A 752 -7.23 14.42 -23.85
CA ASP A 752 -5.93 15.03 -24.12
C ASP A 752 -4.93 13.97 -24.61
N PHE A 753 -5.03 12.78 -24.05
CA PHE A 753 -4.29 11.60 -24.49
C PHE A 753 -4.60 11.29 -25.97
N LEU A 754 -5.87 11.21 -26.33
CA LEU A 754 -6.29 10.93 -27.70
C LEU A 754 -5.84 12.04 -28.67
N ARG A 755 -5.97 13.31 -28.28
CA ARG A 755 -5.48 14.45 -29.08
C ARG A 755 -3.97 14.38 -29.32
N PHE A 756 -3.20 13.97 -28.30
CA PHE A 756 -1.76 13.76 -28.46
C PHE A 756 -1.48 12.67 -29.47
N VAL A 757 -2.04 11.48 -29.27
CA VAL A 757 -1.83 10.30 -30.10
C VAL A 757 -2.24 10.56 -31.55
N THR A 758 -3.40 11.15 -31.77
CA THR A 758 -3.88 11.45 -33.14
C THR A 758 -3.05 12.56 -33.81
N GLY A 759 -2.69 13.63 -33.07
CA GLY A 759 -1.92 14.73 -33.66
C GLY A 759 -0.49 14.35 -34.04
N PHE A 760 0.22 13.68 -33.15
CA PHE A 760 1.58 13.24 -33.41
C PHE A 760 1.62 12.00 -34.31
N GLY A 761 0.62 11.11 -34.24
CA GLY A 761 0.47 9.99 -35.17
C GLY A 761 0.24 10.44 -36.61
N ALA A 762 -0.62 11.44 -36.81
CA ALA A 762 -0.81 12.02 -38.15
C ALA A 762 0.48 12.67 -38.69
N LEU A 763 1.25 13.34 -37.83
CA LEU A 763 2.53 13.92 -38.22
C LEU A 763 3.54 12.86 -38.63
N ASN A 764 3.58 11.71 -37.91
CA ASN A 764 4.42 10.57 -38.26
C ASN A 764 4.00 9.98 -39.61
N ALA A 765 2.70 9.77 -39.84
CA ALA A 765 2.19 9.29 -41.13
C ALA A 765 2.56 10.19 -42.31
N VAL A 766 2.58 11.52 -42.10
CA VAL A 766 3.00 12.47 -43.14
C VAL A 766 4.49 12.29 -43.47
N ALA A 767 5.36 12.02 -42.51
CA ALA A 767 6.77 11.76 -42.73
C ALA A 767 6.96 10.45 -43.51
N ASP A 768 6.25 9.38 -43.12
CA ASP A 768 6.25 8.10 -43.87
C ASP A 768 5.79 8.28 -45.32
N LEU A 769 4.71 9.02 -45.55
CA LEU A 769 4.19 9.30 -46.90
C LEU A 769 5.18 10.12 -47.76
N ALA A 770 5.86 11.08 -47.12
CA ALA A 770 6.93 11.83 -47.82
C ALA A 770 8.08 10.90 -48.22
N THR A 771 8.46 9.97 -47.34
CA THR A 771 9.45 8.93 -47.64
C THR A 771 8.98 8.01 -48.75
N PHE A 772 7.70 7.62 -48.80
CA PHE A 772 7.15 6.82 -49.89
C PHE A 772 7.23 7.56 -51.22
N ALA A 773 6.93 8.84 -51.26
CA ALA A 773 7.05 9.63 -52.49
C ALA A 773 8.52 9.67 -53.00
N VAL A 774 9.48 9.83 -52.08
CA VAL A 774 10.92 9.80 -52.37
C VAL A 774 11.33 8.43 -52.87
N LEU A 775 10.89 7.34 -52.22
CA LEU A 775 11.24 5.97 -52.63
C LEU A 775 10.66 5.62 -54.02
N VAL A 776 9.40 5.95 -54.28
CA VAL A 776 8.78 5.74 -55.59
C VAL A 776 9.57 6.51 -56.67
N TRP A 777 9.94 7.77 -56.42
CA TRP A 777 10.72 8.57 -57.37
C TRP A 777 12.15 8.00 -57.57
N ALA A 778 12.84 7.61 -56.50
CA ALA A 778 14.20 7.06 -56.56
C ALA A 778 14.28 5.66 -57.22
N VAL A 779 13.23 4.85 -57.01
CA VAL A 779 13.17 3.46 -57.46
C VAL A 779 12.69 3.36 -58.90
N GLN A 780 11.93 4.31 -59.43
CA GLN A 780 11.56 4.34 -60.86
C GLN A 780 12.77 4.42 -61.83
N GLN A 781 13.95 4.73 -61.31
CA GLN A 781 15.19 4.84 -62.08
C GLN A 781 16.05 3.54 -62.09
N THR A 782 15.60 2.44 -61.48
CA THR A 782 16.35 1.17 -61.37
C THR A 782 15.48 -0.03 -61.78
N ASP A 783 15.92 -0.77 -62.82
CA ASP A 783 15.11 -1.82 -63.50
C ASP A 783 14.99 -3.18 -62.80
N SER A 784 15.65 -3.44 -61.69
CA SER A 784 15.54 -4.71 -60.95
C SER A 784 15.77 -4.54 -59.47
N GLY A 785 14.81 -5.03 -58.68
CA GLY A 785 14.86 -4.99 -57.21
C GLY A 785 14.03 -3.88 -56.57
N GLN A 786 13.13 -3.26 -57.30
CA GLN A 786 12.31 -2.12 -56.87
C GLN A 786 11.60 -2.34 -55.53
N GLN A 787 10.98 -3.53 -55.30
CA GLN A 787 10.26 -3.84 -54.06
C GLN A 787 11.18 -3.98 -52.85
N ALA A 788 12.32 -4.69 -53.03
CA ALA A 788 13.30 -4.87 -51.96
C ALA A 788 13.92 -3.54 -51.51
N ALA A 789 14.23 -2.65 -52.47
CA ALA A 789 14.74 -1.31 -52.20
C ALA A 789 13.70 -0.45 -51.44
N PHE A 790 12.42 -0.51 -51.84
CA PHE A 790 11.34 0.19 -51.16
C PHE A 790 11.18 -0.30 -49.71
N HIS A 791 11.10 -1.63 -49.49
CA HIS A 791 11.01 -2.26 -48.17
C HIS A 791 12.17 -1.83 -47.29
N THR A 792 13.39 -1.85 -47.82
CA THR A 792 14.60 -1.47 -47.09
C THR A 792 14.60 0.01 -46.72
N GLY A 793 14.22 0.88 -47.68
CA GLY A 793 14.17 2.31 -47.43
C GLY A 793 13.21 2.68 -46.35
N TRP A 794 11.99 2.16 -46.40
CA TRP A 794 11.02 2.46 -45.34
C TRP A 794 11.38 1.85 -43.98
N PHE A 795 11.94 0.62 -43.95
CA PHE A 795 12.44 0.03 -42.69
C PHE A 795 13.51 0.91 -42.04
N THR A 796 14.48 1.40 -42.85
CA THR A 796 15.55 2.29 -42.37
C THR A 796 14.99 3.62 -41.84
N GLU A 797 14.13 4.26 -42.62
CA GLU A 797 13.49 5.51 -42.24
C GLU A 797 12.71 5.37 -40.94
N ASN A 798 11.89 4.33 -40.84
CA ASN A 798 11.01 4.15 -39.67
C ASN A 798 11.82 3.93 -38.37
N LEU A 799 12.91 3.16 -38.38
CA LEU A 799 13.77 3.03 -37.21
C LEU A 799 14.44 4.36 -36.80
N LEU A 800 14.85 5.19 -37.82
CA LEU A 800 15.42 6.50 -37.54
C LEU A 800 14.40 7.51 -37.03
N THR A 801 13.18 7.53 -37.58
CA THR A 801 12.08 8.36 -37.07
C THR A 801 11.65 7.96 -35.66
N GLN A 802 11.59 6.66 -35.36
CA GLN A 802 11.33 6.14 -34.04
C GLN A 802 12.42 6.54 -33.02
N ALA A 803 13.70 6.46 -33.41
CA ALA A 803 14.80 6.95 -32.57
C ALA A 803 14.68 8.47 -32.29
N LEU A 804 14.29 9.24 -33.29
CA LEU A 804 14.07 10.68 -33.18
C LEU A 804 12.86 11.00 -32.26
N VAL A 805 11.75 10.30 -32.46
CA VAL A 805 10.53 10.43 -31.65
C VAL A 805 10.83 10.15 -30.16
N MET A 806 11.57 9.06 -29.87
CA MET A 806 11.99 8.73 -28.49
C MET A 806 12.77 9.87 -27.84
N LEU A 807 13.65 10.54 -28.57
CA LEU A 807 14.44 11.66 -28.03
C LEU A 807 13.67 12.96 -27.95
N MET A 808 12.74 13.24 -28.87
CA MET A 808 12.04 14.52 -28.99
C MET A 808 10.70 14.58 -28.24
N LEU A 809 9.95 13.46 -28.18
CA LEU A 809 8.64 13.41 -27.49
C LEU A 809 8.76 12.95 -26.02
N ARG A 810 9.97 12.57 -25.59
CA ARG A 810 10.18 12.40 -24.15
C ARG A 810 9.67 13.63 -23.41
N THR A 811 9.05 13.43 -22.28
CA THR A 811 8.34 14.47 -21.53
C THR A 811 8.99 15.83 -21.66
N ALA A 812 8.21 16.71 -22.10
CA ALA A 812 8.25 18.19 -22.09
C ALA A 812 9.38 18.93 -21.34
N CYS A 813 10.56 18.31 -21.18
CA CYS A 813 11.76 19.04 -20.78
C CYS A 813 12.11 20.03 -21.86
N ALA A 814 12.20 21.32 -21.51
CA ALA A 814 12.82 22.28 -22.37
C ALA A 814 14.22 21.78 -22.76
N PRO A 815 14.73 22.05 -23.97
CA PRO A 815 16.08 21.62 -24.38
C PRO A 815 17.19 22.06 -23.40
N ARG A 816 16.90 23.03 -22.54
CA ARG A 816 17.79 23.57 -21.50
C ARG A 816 17.68 22.83 -20.15
N GLU A 817 16.66 22.00 -19.92
CA GLU A 817 16.38 21.41 -18.58
C GLU A 817 16.96 20.00 -18.36
N GLY A 818 17.57 19.38 -19.32
CA GLY A 818 18.26 18.12 -19.10
C GLY A 818 18.58 17.31 -20.36
N ARG A 819 19.82 16.84 -20.44
CA ARG A 819 20.25 15.85 -21.43
C ARG A 819 19.52 14.53 -21.19
N ALA A 820 19.10 13.85 -22.26
CA ALA A 820 18.53 12.51 -22.17
C ALA A 820 19.48 11.58 -21.38
N PRO A 821 18.96 10.74 -20.47
CA PRO A 821 19.78 9.79 -19.72
C PRO A 821 20.58 8.89 -20.65
N LEU A 822 21.75 8.41 -20.18
CA LEU A 822 22.62 7.56 -20.98
C LEU A 822 21.91 6.33 -21.58
N PRO A 823 21.08 5.56 -20.81
CA PRO A 823 20.36 4.42 -21.37
C PRO A 823 19.47 4.79 -22.58
N LEU A 824 18.77 5.90 -22.50
CA LEU A 824 17.91 6.36 -23.58
C LEU A 824 18.69 6.80 -24.83
N ARG A 825 19.83 7.48 -24.62
CA ARG A 825 20.70 7.87 -25.74
C ARG A 825 21.32 6.66 -26.42
N LEU A 826 21.77 5.68 -25.64
CA LEU A 826 22.33 4.43 -26.17
C LEU A 826 21.27 3.63 -26.94
N ALA A 827 20.05 3.53 -26.40
CA ALA A 827 18.94 2.83 -27.06
C ALA A 827 18.58 3.50 -28.42
N ALA A 828 18.45 4.83 -28.43
CA ALA A 828 18.16 5.57 -29.65
C ALA A 828 19.31 5.45 -30.67
N ALA A 829 20.57 5.50 -30.21
CA ALA A 829 21.75 5.30 -31.09
C ALA A 829 21.81 3.87 -31.61
N ALA A 830 21.51 2.85 -30.78
CA ALA A 830 21.44 1.46 -31.19
C ALA A 830 20.33 1.24 -32.24
N LEU A 831 19.16 1.83 -32.04
CA LEU A 831 18.05 1.76 -32.99
C LEU A 831 18.42 2.37 -34.32
N ALA A 832 19.06 3.54 -34.32
CA ALA A 832 19.57 4.17 -35.55
C ALA A 832 20.66 3.34 -36.21
N ALA A 833 21.60 2.78 -35.46
CA ALA A 833 22.65 1.92 -35.97
C ALA A 833 22.09 0.63 -36.60
N ILE A 834 21.10 0.01 -36.00
CA ILE A 834 20.40 -1.17 -36.53
C ILE A 834 19.71 -0.79 -37.86
N GLY A 835 18.99 0.33 -37.93
CA GLY A 835 18.32 0.81 -39.13
C GLY A 835 19.27 1.05 -40.30
N LEU A 836 20.49 1.49 -40.03
CA LEU A 836 21.50 1.73 -41.07
C LEU A 836 22.33 0.49 -41.41
N ALA A 837 22.66 -0.35 -40.42
CA ALA A 837 23.58 -1.47 -40.62
C ALA A 837 22.92 -2.78 -41.01
N LEU A 838 21.68 -3.02 -40.54
CA LEU A 838 20.95 -4.27 -40.81
C LEU A 838 20.77 -4.54 -42.30
N PRO A 839 20.37 -3.55 -43.13
CA PRO A 839 20.24 -3.76 -44.59
C PRO A 839 21.54 -4.18 -45.30
N LEU A 840 22.70 -3.82 -44.71
CA LEU A 840 24.02 -4.14 -45.27
C LEU A 840 24.58 -5.48 -44.75
N SER A 841 23.85 -6.14 -43.87
CA SER A 841 24.25 -7.39 -43.24
C SER A 841 23.68 -8.62 -43.95
N PRO A 842 24.28 -9.83 -43.75
CA PRO A 842 23.70 -11.08 -44.24
C PRO A 842 22.30 -11.36 -43.68
N LEU A 843 21.99 -10.87 -42.49
CA LEU A 843 20.67 -10.97 -41.91
C LEU A 843 19.64 -10.12 -42.68
N GLY A 844 20.04 -8.94 -43.14
CA GLY A 844 19.19 -8.08 -43.97
C GLY A 844 18.83 -8.75 -45.28
N SER A 845 19.79 -9.41 -45.98
CA SER A 845 19.52 -10.17 -47.21
C SER A 845 18.57 -11.35 -46.94
N ALA A 846 18.68 -12.05 -45.80
CA ALA A 846 17.75 -13.11 -45.40
C ALA A 846 16.33 -12.57 -45.12
N LEU A 847 16.20 -11.31 -44.70
CA LEU A 847 14.93 -10.60 -44.53
C LEU A 847 14.40 -9.98 -45.83
N GLY A 848 15.05 -10.21 -46.99
CA GLY A 848 14.65 -9.67 -48.27
C GLY A 848 14.96 -8.20 -48.47
N MET A 849 15.99 -7.68 -47.77
CA MET A 849 16.48 -6.29 -47.92
C MET A 849 17.55 -6.19 -48.97
N SER A 850 17.68 -5.03 -49.58
CA SER A 850 18.73 -4.70 -50.56
C SER A 850 19.50 -3.44 -50.17
N SER A 851 20.71 -3.27 -50.72
CA SER A 851 21.46 -2.03 -50.51
C SER A 851 20.78 -0.85 -51.19
N LEU A 852 20.77 0.29 -50.52
CA LEU A 852 20.20 1.53 -51.03
C LEU A 852 21.26 2.45 -51.64
N PRO A 853 20.91 3.26 -52.63
CA PRO A 853 21.85 4.21 -53.21
C PRO A 853 22.24 5.32 -52.23
N PRO A 854 23.46 5.87 -52.27
CA PRO A 854 23.87 6.94 -51.35
C PRO A 854 22.96 8.19 -51.40
N THR A 855 22.41 8.49 -52.56
CA THR A 855 21.47 9.60 -52.77
C THR A 855 20.20 9.47 -51.89
N TYR A 856 19.73 8.26 -51.65
CA TYR A 856 18.61 8.02 -50.75
C TYR A 856 18.91 8.49 -49.32
N TYR A 857 20.08 8.19 -48.78
CA TYR A 857 20.47 8.58 -47.43
C TYR A 857 20.59 10.10 -47.26
N LEU A 858 21.00 10.83 -48.30
CA LEU A 858 21.02 12.29 -48.31
C LEU A 858 19.60 12.88 -48.24
N ILE A 859 18.70 12.35 -49.05
CA ILE A 859 17.30 12.81 -49.04
C ILE A 859 16.62 12.40 -47.74
N LEU A 860 16.87 11.19 -47.24
CA LEU A 860 16.36 10.74 -45.95
C LEU A 860 16.81 11.66 -44.81
N ALA A 861 18.08 12.09 -44.81
CA ALA A 861 18.56 13.06 -43.81
C ALA A 861 17.78 14.39 -43.87
N ALA A 862 17.43 14.87 -45.07
CA ALA A 862 16.60 16.05 -45.22
C ALA A 862 15.15 15.85 -44.73
N VAL A 863 14.54 14.70 -45.04
CA VAL A 863 13.19 14.34 -44.52
C VAL A 863 13.19 14.26 -43.00
N LEU A 864 14.19 13.62 -42.39
CA LEU A 864 14.34 13.52 -40.94
C LEU A 864 14.56 14.90 -40.29
N ALA A 865 15.32 15.81 -40.93
CA ALA A 865 15.51 17.16 -40.40
C ALA A 865 14.19 17.97 -40.45
N LEU A 866 13.45 17.89 -41.54
CA LEU A 866 12.11 18.48 -41.66
C LEU A 866 11.13 17.93 -40.62
N TYR A 867 11.13 16.62 -40.47
CA TYR A 867 10.29 15.93 -39.47
C TYR A 867 10.67 16.36 -38.06
N ALA A 868 11.96 16.46 -37.73
CA ALA A 868 12.42 16.96 -36.42
C ALA A 868 11.95 18.39 -36.16
N ALA A 869 12.02 19.28 -37.16
CA ALA A 869 11.51 20.65 -37.06
C ALA A 869 10.01 20.67 -36.83
N ALA A 870 9.25 19.87 -37.58
CA ALA A 870 7.79 19.75 -37.42
C ALA A 870 7.39 19.19 -36.03
N LEU A 871 8.08 18.16 -35.53
CA LEU A 871 7.91 17.62 -34.20
C LEU A 871 8.19 18.69 -33.12
N ALA A 872 9.24 19.48 -33.28
CA ALA A 872 9.59 20.55 -32.36
C ALA A 872 8.50 21.64 -32.31
N LEU A 873 7.98 22.03 -33.46
CA LEU A 873 6.88 23.00 -33.60
C LEU A 873 5.58 22.46 -32.98
N ALA A 874 5.19 21.23 -33.32
CA ALA A 874 4.00 20.58 -32.80
C ALA A 874 4.05 20.44 -31.27
N ARG A 875 5.21 20.00 -30.71
CA ARG A 875 5.46 19.91 -29.28
C ARG A 875 5.33 21.27 -28.61
N ASN A 876 5.91 22.32 -29.15
CA ASN A 876 5.86 23.67 -28.59
C ASN A 876 4.41 24.22 -28.59
N ARG A 877 3.63 23.96 -29.65
CA ARG A 877 2.20 24.29 -29.71
C ARG A 877 1.38 23.53 -28.68
N TYR A 878 1.62 22.23 -28.54
CA TYR A 878 0.94 21.38 -27.55
C TYR A 878 1.21 21.87 -26.12
N ARG A 879 2.47 22.17 -25.79
CA ARG A 879 2.86 22.74 -24.49
C ARG A 879 2.13 24.04 -24.15
N ARG A 880 2.10 25.00 -25.08
CA ARG A 880 1.40 26.29 -24.87
C ARG A 880 -0.08 26.11 -24.54
N ARG A 881 -0.73 25.08 -25.10
CA ARG A 881 -2.14 24.79 -24.85
C ARG A 881 -2.40 24.05 -23.54
N THR A 882 -1.44 23.33 -23.02
CA THR A 882 -1.58 22.54 -21.77
C THR A 882 -1.06 23.31 -20.53
N THR A 883 -0.27 24.36 -20.70
CA THR A 883 0.27 25.21 -19.61
C THR A 883 -0.46 26.54 -19.45
N GLY A 884 -1.32 26.96 -20.36
CA GLY A 884 -2.29 28.03 -20.25
C GLY A 884 -3.67 27.47 -19.92
#